data_ca0c235d7fa0f13f1cb82e226f487405
#
_entry.id   ca0c235d7fa0f13f1cb82e226f487405
#
_cell.length_a   1.000
_cell.length_b   1.000
_cell.length_c   1.000
_cell.angle_alpha   90.00
_cell.angle_beta   90.00
_cell.angle_gamma   90.00
#
_symmetry.space_group_name_H-M   'P 1'
#
loop_
_entity.id
_entity.type
_entity.pdbx_description
1 polymer ?
#
loop_
_entity_poly.entity_id
_entity_poly.type
_entity_poly.pdbx_seq_one_letter_code
_entity_poly.pdbx_strand_id
1 'polypeptide(L)'
;MCTAVNTVFAENNNRGDTVNIKIDGSKANTSENFLYRGQGMISCNGSSRLLLDYKEKNPESYNKILEHLYGKNGLKFTHFKVEMGADVNTSSGTEPATMRYEDEKADVTRGAGFQLAADIKKINPDVTLDMLWWSEPKWVSDSSDVYAARYKWYKQTLDAAYETYGLVFDYVSANQNERTVDTDWIIYLSKTLKSEKDCPYDYSEIKIVAADECGTWGISRLMMKNKELCDAVDVIGTHYTSHSDDNTKKLAEEKGKEIWFSEGSSPMNYAQSAYRFDEGKSGLTGLNGVLDIANRMITMVSGGYMTLYEYQPAVAGYYDGVTYCHKQLINACTPWNGYYTLDSGYYMNLHFSQFMDKGWSFIFDACYGDAKVGGDGHALVDAKYSYITACSAEGDYSTIITNTTSEPITYNFEIANLAKADNEVYVWETRGPDEGQEYNANYFKKISTVTPENGKYSVTIKPYSMITVSTVNITDYASDAPAESENTLLALPYSDDFGYSDEFLSSRGNAPLYTTDEGGAFEVAEKNGENVLMQKITKDIKANEWGGTPDPTTNFGDDRWYNYSVSADILTDGEDSYAGIGLRYILADSGRSGYSVTLYENGNWIFFGGKKKVLDGNIADFDSSKWHNVKISALNNDITISVDGKKIIGYKAEEGGYSAGRAALYSSYNNCCFDNVKVEATDSVQPYVNKFDNFDNIFTYSENGWEHSTMDSFKNYKRTISHGTEGAYFTVDFEGTGIILTGVQKGDTVVSIEVDGKTVNKEYVISKISNRQSFLLINGLEQGKHTLKLAVVSGNCSVDAAQVLYDYEAVNKAVTNETSSVAESTDSSDSVPEDNDKSAKSNGGGSGKGSFPFVPVAVGAAAVTAAIGAGVAIAKMKKKKD
;
A
#
# COMPACT_ATOMS: atom_id res chain seq x y z
N MET A 1 -29.53 33.15 -26.32
CA MET A 1 -30.30 31.95 -26.69
C MET A 1 -29.57 30.80 -26.06
N CYS A 2 -30.07 30.30 -24.92
CA CYS A 2 -29.48 29.13 -24.25
C CYS A 2 -29.86 27.91 -25.06
N THR A 3 -28.91 27.26 -25.67
CA THR A 3 -29.06 25.89 -26.14
C THR A 3 -28.87 24.98 -24.99
N ALA A 4 -29.96 24.43 -24.48
CA ALA A 4 -29.91 23.33 -23.52
C ALA A 4 -29.19 22.16 -24.16
N VAL A 5 -28.05 21.78 -23.63
CA VAL A 5 -27.40 20.49 -23.95
C VAL A 5 -28.30 19.42 -23.31
N ASN A 6 -29.17 18.85 -24.12
CA ASN A 6 -29.85 17.62 -23.72
C ASN A 6 -28.80 16.52 -23.65
N THR A 7 -28.45 16.11 -22.47
CA THR A 7 -27.77 14.84 -22.21
C THR A 7 -28.75 13.74 -22.65
N VAL A 8 -28.66 13.32 -23.89
CA VAL A 8 -29.29 12.11 -24.35
C VAL A 8 -28.50 10.97 -23.73
N PHE A 9 -28.97 10.48 -22.59
CA PHE A 9 -28.63 9.12 -22.20
C PHE A 9 -29.19 8.22 -23.30
N ALA A 10 -28.29 7.64 -24.06
CA ALA A 10 -28.70 6.61 -25.02
C ALA A 10 -29.37 5.49 -24.21
N GLU A 11 -30.70 5.40 -24.30
CA GLU A 11 -31.40 4.20 -23.86
C GLU A 11 -30.94 3.05 -24.75
N ASN A 12 -29.84 2.39 -24.35
CA ASN A 12 -29.40 1.14 -24.95
C ASN A 12 -30.29 0.00 -24.48
N ASN A 13 -31.47 -0.10 -25.08
CA ASN A 13 -32.33 -1.29 -25.04
C ASN A 13 -31.84 -2.39 -25.98
N ASN A 14 -30.56 -2.61 -26.12
CA ASN A 14 -30.01 -3.76 -26.84
C ASN A 14 -29.13 -4.56 -25.87
N ARG A 15 -29.72 -5.61 -25.32
CA ARG A 15 -29.01 -6.83 -24.91
C ARG A 15 -28.49 -7.52 -26.18
N GLY A 16 -27.41 -7.01 -26.71
CA GLY A 16 -26.72 -7.57 -27.86
C GLY A 16 -25.25 -7.20 -27.75
N ASP A 17 -24.43 -8.12 -28.13
CA ASP A 17 -22.96 -8.14 -28.06
C ASP A 17 -22.26 -7.01 -28.86
N THR A 18 -22.91 -5.87 -29.10
CA THR A 18 -22.39 -4.82 -29.97
C THR A 18 -22.66 -3.42 -29.42
N VAL A 19 -21.58 -2.63 -29.29
CA VAL A 19 -21.59 -1.22 -28.89
C VAL A 19 -21.08 -0.36 -30.05
N ASN A 20 -21.77 0.73 -30.39
CA ASN A 20 -21.33 1.64 -31.44
C ASN A 20 -20.77 2.92 -30.78
N ILE A 21 -19.54 3.29 -31.13
CA ILE A 21 -18.87 4.48 -30.63
C ILE A 21 -18.57 5.41 -31.80
N LYS A 22 -19.08 6.63 -31.74
CA LYS A 22 -18.73 7.69 -32.68
C LYS A 22 -17.72 8.62 -32.01
N ILE A 23 -16.52 8.69 -32.57
CA ILE A 23 -15.45 9.58 -32.11
C ILE A 23 -15.42 10.77 -33.06
N ASP A 24 -15.93 11.90 -32.62
CA ASP A 24 -16.01 13.13 -33.40
C ASP A 24 -15.09 14.20 -32.81
N GLY A 25 -13.93 14.43 -33.43
CA GLY A 25 -12.93 15.40 -32.95
C GLY A 25 -13.45 16.83 -32.80
N SER A 26 -14.53 17.21 -33.55
CA SER A 26 -15.17 18.50 -33.39
C SER A 26 -15.92 18.68 -32.07
N LYS A 27 -16.08 17.58 -31.30
CA LYS A 27 -16.72 17.50 -29.98
C LYS A 27 -15.71 17.42 -28.81
N ALA A 28 -14.41 17.44 -29.14
CA ALA A 28 -13.37 17.45 -28.09
C ALA A 28 -13.53 18.67 -27.18
N ASN A 29 -13.54 18.45 -25.88
CA ASN A 29 -13.62 19.55 -24.92
C ASN A 29 -12.20 20.10 -24.66
N THR A 30 -11.92 21.25 -25.25
CA THR A 30 -10.60 21.90 -25.14
C THR A 30 -10.51 22.92 -24.00
N SER A 31 -11.53 23.04 -23.16
CA SER A 31 -11.48 23.94 -22.00
C SER A 31 -10.48 23.40 -20.98
N GLU A 32 -9.63 24.24 -20.44
CA GLU A 32 -8.49 23.86 -19.61
C GLU A 32 -8.88 22.99 -18.41
N ASN A 33 -9.99 23.31 -17.75
CA ASN A 33 -10.51 22.57 -16.59
C ASN A 33 -11.10 21.18 -16.91
N PHE A 34 -11.15 20.79 -18.19
CA PHE A 34 -11.58 19.47 -18.64
C PHE A 34 -10.48 18.68 -19.33
N LEU A 35 -9.28 19.24 -19.47
CA LEU A 35 -8.16 18.50 -20.06
C LEU A 35 -7.67 17.43 -19.10
N TYR A 36 -7.28 16.28 -19.65
CA TYR A 36 -6.69 15.20 -18.86
C TYR A 36 -5.44 15.68 -18.12
N ARG A 37 -5.42 15.56 -16.81
CA ARG A 37 -4.27 15.93 -15.97
C ARG A 37 -3.32 14.77 -15.72
N GLY A 38 -3.79 13.56 -15.90
CA GLY A 38 -3.01 12.36 -15.65
C GLY A 38 -3.37 11.67 -14.35
N GLN A 39 -2.36 11.11 -13.71
CA GLN A 39 -2.47 10.37 -12.47
C GLN A 39 -1.36 10.81 -11.52
N GLY A 40 -1.57 10.53 -10.25
CA GLY A 40 -0.61 10.82 -9.21
C GLY A 40 -0.73 9.86 -8.03
N MET A 41 0.03 10.13 -7.00
CA MET A 41 -0.08 9.41 -5.74
C MET A 41 0.13 10.34 -4.56
N ILE A 42 -0.39 9.91 -3.40
CA ILE A 42 -0.12 10.52 -2.10
C ILE A 42 1.12 9.88 -1.51
N SER A 43 1.91 10.62 -0.76
CA SER A 43 3.18 10.15 -0.16
C SER A 43 3.03 8.91 0.71
N CYS A 44 1.93 8.78 1.45
CA CYS A 44 1.64 7.62 2.31
C CYS A 44 2.82 7.21 3.20
N ASN A 45 2.85 7.69 4.39
CA ASN A 45 3.98 7.78 5.32
C ASN A 45 4.84 6.53 5.44
N GLY A 46 4.25 5.39 5.75
CA GLY A 46 4.97 4.11 5.84
C GLY A 46 5.65 3.71 4.53
N SER A 47 4.99 3.96 3.38
CA SER A 47 5.58 3.68 2.05
C SER A 47 6.72 4.61 1.73
N SER A 48 6.59 5.91 1.99
CA SER A 48 7.63 6.89 1.76
C SER A 48 8.86 6.60 2.63
N ARG A 49 8.66 6.25 3.89
CA ARG A 49 9.72 5.84 4.81
C ARG A 49 10.45 4.60 4.32
N LEU A 50 9.72 3.58 3.91
CA LEU A 50 10.29 2.37 3.35
C LEU A 50 11.09 2.64 2.06
N LEU A 51 10.61 3.51 1.18
CA LEU A 51 11.32 3.88 -0.05
C LEU A 51 12.64 4.60 0.27
N LEU A 52 12.75 5.36 1.36
CA LEU A 52 14.03 5.90 1.80
C LEU A 52 15.00 4.80 2.28
N ASP A 53 14.49 3.71 2.87
CA ASP A 53 15.32 2.56 3.21
C ASP A 53 15.80 1.81 1.95
N TYR A 54 14.97 1.70 0.91
CA TYR A 54 15.42 1.25 -0.43
C TYR A 54 16.48 2.16 -1.00
N LYS A 55 16.31 3.47 -0.92
CA LYS A 55 17.28 4.47 -1.40
C LYS A 55 18.65 4.26 -0.77
N GLU A 56 18.69 3.99 0.53
CA GLU A 56 19.92 3.77 1.28
C GLU A 56 20.56 2.40 0.98
N LYS A 57 19.78 1.34 0.93
CA LYS A 57 20.27 -0.04 0.85
C LYS A 57 20.35 -0.60 -0.56
N ASN A 58 19.45 -0.21 -1.42
CA ASN A 58 19.34 -0.66 -2.80
C ASN A 58 18.93 0.49 -3.73
N PRO A 59 19.80 1.49 -3.94
CA PRO A 59 19.50 2.69 -4.71
C PRO A 59 19.10 2.39 -6.17
N GLU A 60 19.56 1.30 -6.75
CA GLU A 60 19.14 0.88 -8.09
C GLU A 60 17.66 0.50 -8.11
N SER A 61 17.19 -0.33 -7.17
CA SER A 61 15.77 -0.69 -7.05
C SER A 61 14.91 0.53 -6.73
N TYR A 62 15.37 1.40 -5.85
CA TYR A 62 14.69 2.67 -5.55
C TYR A 62 14.46 3.50 -6.82
N ASN A 63 15.51 3.74 -7.59
CA ASN A 63 15.43 4.55 -8.81
C ASN A 63 14.50 3.88 -9.84
N LYS A 64 14.57 2.56 -10.00
CA LYS A 64 13.66 1.83 -10.90
C LYS A 64 12.20 1.94 -10.47
N ILE A 65 11.90 1.85 -9.17
CA ILE A 65 10.54 2.05 -8.65
C ILE A 65 10.02 3.45 -9.03
N LEU A 66 10.84 4.48 -8.83
CA LEU A 66 10.44 5.84 -9.22
C LEU A 66 10.33 6.01 -10.74
N GLU A 67 11.18 5.37 -11.54
CA GLU A 67 11.07 5.36 -13.00
C GLU A 67 9.83 4.63 -13.49
N HIS A 68 9.42 3.54 -12.84
CA HIS A 68 8.14 2.88 -13.12
C HIS A 68 6.95 3.82 -12.88
N LEU A 69 6.98 4.63 -11.83
CA LEU A 69 5.89 5.54 -11.51
C LEU A 69 5.92 6.83 -12.37
N TYR A 70 7.06 7.49 -12.47
CA TYR A 70 7.18 8.84 -13.03
C TYR A 70 7.94 8.92 -14.36
N GLY A 71 8.66 7.86 -14.74
CA GLY A 71 9.42 7.80 -15.98
C GLY A 71 8.53 7.72 -17.23
N LYS A 72 9.04 8.20 -18.35
CA LYS A 72 8.31 8.28 -19.63
C LYS A 72 7.82 6.92 -20.17
N ASN A 73 8.51 5.84 -19.87
CA ASN A 73 8.15 4.48 -20.28
C ASN A 73 7.35 3.74 -19.19
N GLY A 74 7.18 4.32 -18.01
CA GLY A 74 6.39 3.83 -16.89
C GLY A 74 4.97 4.40 -16.87
N LEU A 75 4.46 4.66 -15.67
CA LEU A 75 3.11 5.19 -15.49
C LEU A 75 2.99 6.69 -15.78
N LYS A 76 4.09 7.39 -16.04
CA LYS A 76 4.12 8.83 -16.38
C LYS A 76 3.30 9.69 -15.41
N PHE A 77 3.31 9.38 -14.13
CA PHE A 77 2.56 10.16 -13.13
C PHE A 77 2.92 11.64 -13.23
N THR A 78 1.91 12.47 -13.16
CA THR A 78 1.99 13.93 -13.37
C THR A 78 1.79 14.73 -12.10
N HIS A 79 1.45 14.07 -11.00
CA HIS A 79 1.12 14.71 -9.73
C HIS A 79 1.66 13.91 -8.54
N PHE A 80 2.06 14.62 -7.50
CA PHE A 80 2.46 14.03 -6.22
C PHE A 80 1.97 14.89 -5.06
N LYS A 81 1.21 14.30 -4.16
CA LYS A 81 0.65 14.96 -2.97
C LYS A 81 1.42 14.57 -1.73
N VAL A 82 1.97 15.55 -1.02
CA VAL A 82 2.78 15.38 0.18
C VAL A 82 1.94 15.63 1.43
N GLU A 83 2.02 14.74 2.42
CA GLU A 83 1.45 15.02 3.73
C GLU A 83 2.32 15.98 4.52
N MET A 84 1.69 17.00 5.06
CA MET A 84 2.22 17.89 6.09
C MET A 84 1.80 17.30 7.44
N GLY A 85 2.71 16.56 8.09
CA GLY A 85 2.43 15.73 9.26
C GLY A 85 2.30 16.49 10.58
N ALA A 86 1.83 15.76 11.61
CA ALA A 86 1.69 16.25 12.98
C ALA A 86 2.07 15.21 14.05
N ASP A 87 2.96 14.28 13.73
CA ASP A 87 3.43 13.18 14.59
C ASP A 87 2.30 12.24 15.07
N VAL A 88 1.24 12.09 14.29
CA VAL A 88 0.13 11.18 14.57
C VAL A 88 -0.05 10.17 13.45
N ASN A 89 -0.57 8.99 13.78
CA ASN A 89 -0.89 7.96 12.78
C ASN A 89 -2.10 8.39 11.96
N THR A 90 -1.95 8.40 10.65
CA THR A 90 -2.96 8.82 9.67
C THR A 90 -3.37 7.68 8.74
N SER A 91 -3.52 6.46 9.27
CA SER A 91 -3.89 5.21 8.62
C SER A 91 -2.76 4.47 7.88
N SER A 92 -1.71 5.15 7.47
CA SER A 92 -0.58 4.56 6.73
C SER A 92 0.77 4.72 7.45
N GLY A 93 0.75 4.86 8.76
CA GLY A 93 1.89 5.21 9.60
C GLY A 93 1.85 6.67 10.05
N THR A 94 2.86 7.08 10.78
CA THR A 94 3.00 8.44 11.29
C THR A 94 3.82 9.30 10.32
N GLU A 95 3.29 10.48 9.94
CA GLU A 95 4.08 11.52 9.30
C GLU A 95 4.55 12.51 10.37
N PRO A 96 5.86 12.75 10.48
CA PRO A 96 6.41 13.69 11.45
C PRO A 96 5.98 15.13 11.18
N ALA A 97 5.74 15.89 12.26
CA ALA A 97 5.44 17.32 12.15
C ALA A 97 6.64 18.09 11.63
N THR A 98 6.42 18.97 10.65
CA THR A 98 7.43 19.90 10.18
C THR A 98 7.75 20.96 11.24
N MET A 99 6.79 21.28 12.11
CA MET A 99 6.94 22.18 13.26
C MET A 99 6.20 21.60 14.47
N ARG A 100 6.92 21.20 15.50
CA ARG A 100 6.36 20.72 16.78
C ARG A 100 6.03 21.86 17.75
N TYR A 101 6.68 23.00 17.57
CA TYR A 101 6.52 24.22 18.39
C TYR A 101 6.31 25.44 17.48
N GLU A 102 5.62 26.44 18.00
CA GLU A 102 5.35 27.68 17.25
C GLU A 102 6.60 28.46 16.86
N ASP A 103 7.64 28.44 17.68
CA ASP A 103 8.91 29.14 17.49
C ASP A 103 9.99 28.27 16.83
N GLU A 104 9.67 27.04 16.47
CA GLU A 104 10.57 26.13 15.74
C GLU A 104 10.67 26.54 14.27
N LYS A 105 11.88 26.49 13.69
CA LYS A 105 12.04 26.55 12.24
C LYS A 105 11.50 25.24 11.63
N ALA A 106 10.70 25.35 10.58
CA ALA A 106 10.17 24.16 9.91
C ALA A 106 11.30 23.27 9.39
N ASP A 107 11.18 21.96 9.67
CA ASP A 107 12.13 20.94 9.27
C ASP A 107 11.40 19.88 8.40
N VAL A 108 11.54 20.04 7.10
CA VAL A 108 10.93 19.14 6.10
C VAL A 108 11.76 17.85 5.87
N THR A 109 12.95 17.73 6.48
CA THR A 109 13.75 16.51 6.40
C THR A 109 13.13 15.38 7.23
N ARG A 110 12.32 15.70 8.23
CA ARG A 110 11.57 14.74 9.03
C ARG A 110 10.57 13.95 8.20
N GLY A 111 9.91 14.60 7.23
CA GLY A 111 8.90 13.98 6.38
C GLY A 111 9.51 13.30 5.15
N ALA A 112 9.40 11.98 5.06
CA ALA A 112 9.91 11.22 3.91
C ALA A 112 9.28 11.66 2.59
N GLY A 113 8.03 12.13 2.59
CA GLY A 113 7.32 12.63 1.41
C GLY A 113 8.01 13.80 0.72
N PHE A 114 8.60 14.75 1.45
CA PHE A 114 9.31 15.90 0.86
C PHE A 114 10.59 15.47 0.13
N GLN A 115 11.35 14.54 0.70
CA GLN A 115 12.54 14.00 0.04
C GLN A 115 12.16 13.21 -1.21
N LEU A 116 11.09 12.41 -1.14
CA LEU A 116 10.57 11.67 -2.26
C LEU A 116 10.12 12.61 -3.40
N ALA A 117 9.44 13.72 -3.07
CA ALA A 117 9.07 14.77 -4.04
C ALA A 117 10.29 15.33 -4.77
N ALA A 118 11.38 15.59 -4.04
CA ALA A 118 12.62 16.08 -4.62
C ALA A 118 13.26 15.08 -5.60
N ASP A 119 13.21 13.79 -5.29
CA ASP A 119 13.74 12.75 -6.16
C ASP A 119 12.83 12.51 -7.39
N ILE A 120 11.52 12.58 -7.21
CA ILE A 120 10.52 12.52 -8.30
C ILE A 120 10.75 13.67 -9.30
N LYS A 121 10.97 14.89 -8.82
CA LYS A 121 11.26 16.06 -9.66
C LYS A 121 12.55 15.91 -10.48
N LYS A 122 13.50 15.08 -10.07
CA LYS A 122 14.71 14.77 -10.86
C LYS A 122 14.39 13.85 -12.05
N ILE A 123 13.41 12.97 -11.91
CA ILE A 123 12.97 12.03 -12.96
C ILE A 123 12.02 12.73 -13.92
N ASN A 124 11.03 13.45 -13.40
CA ASN A 124 10.04 14.19 -14.15
C ASN A 124 9.85 15.60 -13.57
N PRO A 125 10.54 16.62 -14.10
CA PRO A 125 10.42 18.00 -13.63
C PRO A 125 9.03 18.61 -13.73
N ASP A 126 8.18 18.08 -14.64
CA ASP A 126 6.83 18.59 -14.93
C ASP A 126 5.75 18.06 -13.98
N VAL A 127 6.14 17.23 -13.01
CA VAL A 127 5.22 16.76 -11.96
C VAL A 127 4.76 17.95 -11.12
N THR A 128 3.46 18.10 -10.97
CA THR A 128 2.89 19.10 -10.04
C THR A 128 2.87 18.58 -8.62
N LEU A 129 3.08 19.47 -7.65
CA LEU A 129 3.10 19.14 -6.24
C LEU A 129 1.89 19.76 -5.52
N ASP A 130 1.28 18.98 -4.64
CA ASP A 130 0.24 19.39 -3.69
C ASP A 130 0.67 19.06 -2.27
N MET A 131 0.13 19.76 -1.29
CA MET A 131 0.39 19.55 0.13
C MET A 131 -0.91 19.52 0.91
N LEU A 132 -1.15 18.45 1.68
CA LEU A 132 -2.34 18.29 2.50
C LEU A 132 -1.98 17.93 3.94
N TRP A 133 -3.00 17.87 4.82
CA TRP A 133 -2.84 17.48 6.22
C TRP A 133 -4.04 16.69 6.74
N TRP A 134 -3.75 15.69 7.59
CA TRP A 134 -4.77 14.94 8.35
C TRP A 134 -4.95 15.48 9.75
N SER A 135 -3.86 15.93 10.37
CA SER A 135 -3.86 16.56 11.70
C SER A 135 -2.92 17.75 11.69
N GLU A 136 -3.17 18.71 12.55
CA GLU A 136 -2.33 19.89 12.71
C GLU A 136 -1.57 19.81 14.05
N PRO A 137 -0.35 20.39 14.15
CA PRO A 137 0.38 20.45 15.40
C PRO A 137 -0.43 21.09 16.52
N LYS A 138 -0.19 20.66 17.76
CA LYS A 138 -0.95 21.10 18.92
C LYS A 138 -0.90 22.63 19.10
N TRP A 139 0.24 23.27 18.85
CA TRP A 139 0.37 24.71 18.95
C TRP A 139 -0.53 25.49 17.97
N VAL A 140 -0.90 24.88 16.83
CA VAL A 140 -1.86 25.46 15.88
C VAL A 140 -3.27 25.34 16.44
N SER A 141 -3.70 24.13 16.84
CA SER A 141 -5.05 23.90 17.35
C SER A 141 -5.33 24.62 18.69
N ASP A 142 -4.31 24.85 19.52
CA ASP A 142 -4.41 25.56 20.79
C ASP A 142 -4.31 27.09 20.65
N SER A 143 -3.99 27.60 19.46
CA SER A 143 -3.85 29.05 19.24
C SER A 143 -5.16 29.82 19.41
N SER A 144 -5.08 31.01 20.00
CA SER A 144 -6.22 31.93 20.06
C SER A 144 -6.62 32.50 18.69
N ASP A 145 -5.70 32.49 17.71
CA ASP A 145 -5.95 32.80 16.30
C ASP A 145 -5.50 31.62 15.45
N VAL A 146 -6.34 30.61 15.36
CA VAL A 146 -6.03 29.35 14.69
C VAL A 146 -5.73 29.53 13.20
N TYR A 147 -6.33 30.51 12.54
CA TYR A 147 -6.09 30.74 11.11
C TYR A 147 -4.72 31.36 10.86
N ALA A 148 -4.30 32.32 11.68
CA ALA A 148 -2.97 32.89 11.60
C ALA A 148 -1.90 31.85 11.93
N ALA A 149 -2.12 31.01 12.96
CA ALA A 149 -1.21 29.94 13.35
C ALA A 149 -1.09 28.86 12.25
N ARG A 150 -2.23 28.43 11.68
CA ARG A 150 -2.26 27.45 10.59
C ARG A 150 -1.57 27.99 9.33
N TYR A 151 -1.83 29.26 8.96
CA TYR A 151 -1.13 29.90 7.86
C TYR A 151 0.38 29.96 8.09
N LYS A 152 0.81 30.29 9.31
CA LYS A 152 2.24 30.27 9.69
C LYS A 152 2.85 28.90 9.47
N TRP A 153 2.16 27.82 9.85
CA TRP A 153 2.62 26.46 9.63
C TRP A 153 2.74 26.13 8.13
N TYR A 154 1.72 26.45 7.32
CA TYR A 154 1.77 26.29 5.86
C TYR A 154 2.95 27.06 5.26
N LYS A 155 3.04 28.35 5.57
CA LYS A 155 4.07 29.22 5.00
C LYS A 155 5.47 28.74 5.33
N GLN A 156 5.76 28.45 6.60
CA GLN A 156 7.08 28.00 7.01
C GLN A 156 7.42 26.62 6.44
N THR A 157 6.45 25.74 6.25
CA THR A 157 6.66 24.45 5.57
C THR A 157 6.99 24.64 4.09
N LEU A 158 6.26 25.51 3.39
CA LEU A 158 6.55 25.86 1.98
C LEU A 158 7.92 26.50 1.82
N ASP A 159 8.25 27.46 2.69
CA ASP A 159 9.57 28.13 2.72
C ASP A 159 10.70 27.09 2.92
N ALA A 160 10.56 26.22 3.91
CA ALA A 160 11.55 25.19 4.21
C ALA A 160 11.69 24.15 3.09
N ALA A 161 10.59 23.76 2.44
CA ALA A 161 10.61 22.84 1.31
C ALA A 161 11.37 23.42 0.11
N TYR A 162 11.21 24.71 -0.14
CA TYR A 162 11.99 25.42 -1.15
C TYR A 162 13.45 25.57 -0.75
N GLU A 163 13.74 26.04 0.48
CA GLU A 163 15.10 26.24 0.97
C GLU A 163 15.91 24.94 1.01
N THR A 164 15.29 23.83 1.40
CA THR A 164 15.97 22.53 1.60
C THR A 164 16.11 21.76 0.28
N TYR A 165 15.06 21.71 -0.53
CA TYR A 165 14.99 20.83 -1.70
C TYR A 165 14.73 21.56 -3.03
N GLY A 166 14.49 22.87 -3.03
CA GLY A 166 14.09 23.62 -4.22
C GLY A 166 12.66 23.31 -4.70
N LEU A 167 11.80 22.77 -3.83
CA LEU A 167 10.45 22.39 -4.19
C LEU A 167 9.55 23.63 -4.30
N VAL A 168 8.84 23.72 -5.43
CA VAL A 168 7.78 24.69 -5.68
C VAL A 168 6.47 23.94 -5.70
N PHE A 169 5.56 24.27 -4.80
CA PHE A 169 4.23 23.68 -4.74
C PHE A 169 3.27 24.42 -5.68
N ASP A 170 2.59 23.67 -6.53
CA ASP A 170 1.59 24.18 -7.47
C ASP A 170 0.22 24.30 -6.80
N TYR A 171 -0.04 23.44 -5.81
CA TYR A 171 -1.30 23.33 -5.11
C TYR A 171 -1.11 23.21 -3.59
N VAL A 172 -2.15 23.56 -2.85
CA VAL A 172 -2.31 23.21 -1.44
C VAL A 172 -3.75 22.77 -1.18
N SER A 173 -3.93 21.61 -0.57
CA SER A 173 -5.20 21.14 -0.05
C SER A 173 -5.52 21.89 1.25
N ALA A 174 -6.58 22.70 1.22
CA ALA A 174 -6.86 23.64 2.30
C ALA A 174 -7.53 22.99 3.51
N ASN A 175 -8.45 22.06 3.27
CA ASN A 175 -9.25 21.46 4.34
C ASN A 175 -8.50 20.34 5.05
N GLN A 176 -8.84 20.08 6.32
CA GLN A 176 -8.43 18.86 6.99
C GLN A 176 -9.00 17.65 6.24
N ASN A 177 -8.14 16.69 5.88
CA ASN A 177 -8.50 15.54 5.09
C ASN A 177 -9.74 14.82 5.63
N GLU A 178 -10.76 14.63 4.80
CA GLU A 178 -12.02 13.93 5.12
C GLU A 178 -12.77 14.45 6.36
N ARG A 179 -12.63 15.72 6.69
CA ARG A 179 -13.31 16.35 7.85
C ARG A 179 -14.29 17.43 7.40
N THR A 180 -14.94 18.04 8.38
CA THR A 180 -15.90 19.13 8.14
C THR A 180 -15.26 20.30 7.42
N VAL A 181 -15.89 20.79 6.37
CA VAL A 181 -15.40 21.90 5.57
C VAL A 181 -15.37 23.20 6.37
N ASP A 182 -14.20 23.80 6.49
CA ASP A 182 -13.99 25.11 7.11
C ASP A 182 -13.89 26.19 6.02
N THR A 183 -15.05 26.77 5.66
CA THR A 183 -15.15 27.74 4.56
C THR A 183 -14.40 29.03 4.83
N ASP A 184 -14.35 29.48 6.09
CA ASP A 184 -13.71 30.74 6.46
C ASP A 184 -12.18 30.59 6.43
N TRP A 185 -11.68 29.42 6.81
CA TRP A 185 -10.27 29.06 6.66
C TRP A 185 -9.85 29.00 5.18
N ILE A 186 -10.62 28.35 4.31
CA ILE A 186 -10.31 28.25 2.88
C ILE A 186 -10.20 29.65 2.25
N ILE A 187 -11.14 30.53 2.58
CA ILE A 187 -11.14 31.93 2.12
C ILE A 187 -9.92 32.68 2.68
N TYR A 188 -9.62 32.50 3.98
CA TYR A 188 -8.48 33.11 4.63
C TYR A 188 -7.16 32.67 3.97
N LEU A 189 -6.95 31.36 3.80
CA LEU A 189 -5.75 30.79 3.17
C LEU A 189 -5.53 31.37 1.76
N SER A 190 -6.57 31.30 0.91
CA SER A 190 -6.50 31.82 -0.46
C SER A 190 -6.12 33.31 -0.51
N LYS A 191 -6.76 34.14 0.33
CA LYS A 191 -6.44 35.59 0.38
C LYS A 191 -5.02 35.85 0.85
N THR A 192 -4.60 35.11 1.87
CA THR A 192 -3.30 35.34 2.50
C THR A 192 -2.18 34.90 1.56
N LEU A 193 -2.27 33.72 0.93
CA LEU A 193 -1.32 33.29 -0.09
C LEU A 193 -1.20 34.29 -1.25
N LYS A 194 -2.34 34.76 -1.79
CA LYS A 194 -2.35 35.72 -2.91
C LYS A 194 -1.81 37.09 -2.54
N SER A 195 -1.75 37.46 -1.26
CA SER A 195 -1.22 38.74 -0.77
C SER A 195 0.18 38.65 -0.18
N GLU A 196 0.70 37.42 0.03
CA GLU A 196 2.02 37.19 0.61
C GLU A 196 3.14 37.78 -0.27
N LYS A 197 4.12 38.45 0.33
CA LYS A 197 5.25 39.03 -0.36
C LYS A 197 6.60 38.62 0.21
N ASP A 198 6.61 38.09 1.41
CA ASP A 198 7.77 37.51 2.05
C ASP A 198 7.80 35.99 1.81
N CYS A 199 8.14 35.60 0.59
CA CYS A 199 8.10 34.22 0.13
C CYS A 199 9.21 33.94 -0.89
N PRO A 200 9.78 32.72 -0.95
CA PRO A 200 10.90 32.39 -1.83
C PRO A 200 10.51 32.26 -3.31
N TYR A 201 9.23 32.07 -3.62
CA TYR A 201 8.66 32.07 -4.97
C TYR A 201 7.27 32.69 -4.92
N ASP A 202 6.61 32.89 -6.06
CA ASP A 202 5.32 33.58 -6.11
C ASP A 202 4.17 32.70 -5.58
N TYR A 203 3.78 32.90 -4.30
CA TYR A 203 2.67 32.18 -3.67
C TYR A 203 1.30 32.54 -4.23
N SER A 204 1.17 33.62 -5.00
CA SER A 204 -0.10 33.97 -5.65
C SER A 204 -0.50 33.01 -6.76
N GLU A 205 0.46 32.22 -7.26
CA GLU A 205 0.23 31.19 -8.27
C GLU A 205 -0.20 29.84 -7.67
N ILE A 206 -0.07 29.65 -6.35
CA ILE A 206 -0.49 28.43 -5.67
C ILE A 206 -2.01 28.33 -5.71
N LYS A 207 -2.51 27.22 -6.24
CA LYS A 207 -3.94 26.91 -6.37
C LYS A 207 -4.47 26.19 -5.13
N ILE A 208 -5.70 26.50 -4.78
CA ILE A 208 -6.40 25.88 -3.64
C ILE A 208 -7.21 24.68 -4.11
N VAL A 209 -6.88 23.50 -3.57
CA VAL A 209 -7.70 22.30 -3.64
C VAL A 209 -8.64 22.25 -2.41
N ALA A 210 -9.92 21.99 -2.62
CA ALA A 210 -10.90 21.82 -1.55
C ALA A 210 -12.07 20.91 -2.00
N ALA A 211 -12.62 20.13 -1.11
CA ALA A 211 -12.24 20.06 0.31
C ALA A 211 -11.73 18.66 0.71
N ASP A 212 -11.36 17.80 -0.23
CA ASP A 212 -10.95 16.40 0.02
C ASP A 212 -11.99 15.65 0.89
N GLU A 213 -13.27 15.79 0.50
CA GLU A 213 -14.40 15.15 1.18
C GLU A 213 -14.53 13.68 0.78
N CYS A 214 -14.78 12.80 1.73
CA CYS A 214 -15.02 11.39 1.48
C CYS A 214 -16.45 11.13 0.96
N GLY A 215 -16.57 10.79 -0.33
CA GLY A 215 -17.83 10.36 -0.95
C GLY A 215 -18.92 11.42 -1.06
N THR A 216 -18.62 12.70 -0.84
CA THR A 216 -19.61 13.79 -0.84
C THR A 216 -19.15 15.04 -1.60
N TRP A 217 -20.09 15.97 -1.84
CA TRP A 217 -19.89 17.22 -2.57
C TRP A 217 -20.38 18.43 -1.77
N GLY A 218 -20.14 18.42 -0.46
CA GLY A 218 -20.58 19.50 0.46
C GLY A 218 -20.00 20.84 0.06
N ILE A 219 -18.73 20.88 -0.28
CA ILE A 219 -18.01 22.09 -0.72
C ILE A 219 -18.71 22.73 -1.94
N SER A 220 -19.13 21.96 -2.93
CA SER A 220 -19.78 22.49 -4.14
C SER A 220 -21.08 23.22 -3.82
N ARG A 221 -21.89 22.67 -2.90
CA ARG A 221 -23.13 23.32 -2.45
C ARG A 221 -22.86 24.63 -1.70
N LEU A 222 -21.73 24.72 -0.98
CA LEU A 222 -21.30 25.93 -0.28
C LEU A 222 -20.79 26.98 -1.26
N MET A 223 -19.97 26.59 -2.25
CA MET A 223 -19.46 27.46 -3.33
C MET A 223 -20.60 28.07 -4.16
N MET A 224 -21.65 27.32 -4.46
CA MET A 224 -22.83 27.85 -5.18
C MET A 224 -23.56 28.96 -4.41
N LYS A 225 -23.42 29.02 -3.10
CA LYS A 225 -24.08 30.01 -2.22
C LYS A 225 -23.16 31.15 -1.79
N ASN A 226 -21.84 30.92 -1.83
CA ASN A 226 -20.85 31.88 -1.37
C ASN A 226 -19.84 32.16 -2.51
N LYS A 227 -19.99 33.35 -3.11
CA LYS A 227 -19.11 33.79 -4.21
C LYS A 227 -17.64 33.87 -3.77
N GLU A 228 -17.36 34.35 -2.57
CA GLU A 228 -16.01 34.51 -2.07
C GLU A 228 -15.32 33.16 -1.89
N LEU A 229 -16.03 32.15 -1.39
CA LEU A 229 -15.56 30.78 -1.33
C LEU A 229 -15.34 30.20 -2.74
N CYS A 230 -16.29 30.46 -3.67
CA CYS A 230 -16.14 30.03 -5.06
C CYS A 230 -14.89 30.64 -5.74
N ASP A 231 -14.61 31.92 -5.46
CA ASP A 231 -13.43 32.60 -6.00
C ASP A 231 -12.11 32.09 -5.32
N ALA A 232 -12.18 31.57 -4.10
CA ALA A 232 -11.06 31.09 -3.34
C ALA A 232 -10.60 29.67 -3.73
N VAL A 233 -11.53 28.81 -4.16
CA VAL A 233 -11.24 27.42 -4.56
C VAL A 233 -10.96 27.34 -6.03
N ASP A 234 -9.83 26.74 -6.41
CA ASP A 234 -9.43 26.52 -7.81
C ASP A 234 -9.83 25.13 -8.28
N VAL A 235 -9.67 24.11 -7.44
CA VAL A 235 -9.93 22.71 -7.72
C VAL A 235 -10.88 22.13 -6.66
N ILE A 236 -11.87 21.37 -7.12
CA ILE A 236 -12.79 20.62 -6.25
C ILE A 236 -12.25 19.19 -6.14
N GLY A 237 -11.62 18.87 -4.99
CA GLY A 237 -11.12 17.55 -4.66
C GLY A 237 -12.13 16.71 -3.89
N THR A 238 -12.26 15.43 -4.25
CA THR A 238 -13.10 14.46 -3.54
C THR A 238 -12.44 13.09 -3.54
N HIS A 239 -12.79 12.29 -2.53
CA HIS A 239 -12.29 10.93 -2.34
C HIS A 239 -13.38 9.89 -2.64
N TYR A 240 -12.98 8.73 -3.14
CA TYR A 240 -13.75 7.49 -3.22
C TYR A 240 -15.15 7.62 -3.87
N THR A 241 -15.33 8.55 -4.82
CA THR A 241 -16.56 8.66 -5.61
C THR A 241 -16.26 8.99 -7.08
N SER A 242 -16.92 8.30 -7.99
CA SER A 242 -16.74 8.47 -9.44
C SER A 242 -17.77 9.36 -10.11
N HIS A 243 -18.72 9.93 -9.36
CA HIS A 243 -19.79 10.76 -9.91
C HIS A 243 -19.83 12.09 -9.18
N SER A 244 -19.96 13.17 -9.94
CA SER A 244 -20.21 14.51 -9.39
C SER A 244 -21.71 14.79 -9.28
N ASP A 245 -22.11 15.57 -8.26
CA ASP A 245 -23.45 16.11 -8.19
C ASP A 245 -23.68 17.27 -9.19
N ASP A 246 -24.94 17.66 -9.38
CA ASP A 246 -25.30 18.71 -10.33
C ASP A 246 -24.67 20.08 -10.02
N ASN A 247 -24.41 20.38 -8.75
CA ASN A 247 -23.76 21.64 -8.36
C ASN A 247 -22.29 21.62 -8.77
N THR A 248 -21.62 20.51 -8.60
CA THR A 248 -20.21 20.33 -8.97
C THR A 248 -20.04 20.45 -10.49
N LYS A 249 -20.92 19.79 -11.27
CA LYS A 249 -20.90 19.88 -12.73
C LYS A 249 -21.13 21.31 -13.20
N LYS A 250 -22.09 22.04 -12.60
CA LYS A 250 -22.32 23.47 -12.92
C LYS A 250 -21.13 24.36 -12.58
N LEU A 251 -20.42 24.08 -11.49
CA LEU A 251 -19.20 24.81 -11.15
C LEU A 251 -18.10 24.59 -12.20
N ALA A 252 -17.98 23.37 -12.72
CA ALA A 252 -17.05 23.10 -13.83
C ALA A 252 -17.48 23.81 -15.13
N GLU A 253 -18.75 23.66 -15.53
CA GLU A 253 -19.29 24.18 -16.79
C GLU A 253 -19.41 25.71 -16.83
N GLU A 254 -19.86 26.33 -15.72
CA GLU A 254 -20.19 27.76 -15.67
C GLU A 254 -19.12 28.62 -15.00
N LYS A 255 -18.25 28.03 -14.14
CA LYS A 255 -17.22 28.75 -13.39
C LYS A 255 -15.80 28.31 -13.72
N GLY A 256 -15.65 27.31 -14.58
CA GLY A 256 -14.33 26.78 -14.97
C GLY A 256 -13.59 26.09 -13.83
N LYS A 257 -14.29 25.55 -12.83
CA LYS A 257 -13.64 24.81 -11.74
C LYS A 257 -13.21 23.45 -12.22
N GLU A 258 -11.98 23.07 -11.88
CA GLU A 258 -11.44 21.74 -12.14
C GLU A 258 -11.95 20.77 -11.07
N ILE A 259 -12.11 19.50 -11.42
CA ILE A 259 -12.59 18.46 -10.49
C ILE A 259 -11.58 17.32 -10.49
N TRP A 260 -11.14 16.89 -9.30
CA TRP A 260 -10.19 15.80 -9.12
C TRP A 260 -10.77 14.66 -8.29
N PHE A 261 -10.37 13.45 -8.63
CA PHE A 261 -10.42 12.31 -7.74
C PHE A 261 -9.14 12.35 -6.87
N SER A 262 -9.18 13.22 -5.84
CA SER A 262 -7.98 13.63 -5.11
C SER A 262 -7.48 12.64 -4.07
N GLU A 263 -8.16 11.50 -3.90
CA GLU A 263 -7.67 10.29 -3.26
C GLU A 263 -8.52 9.09 -3.67
N GLY A 264 -7.90 8.07 -4.23
CA GLY A 264 -8.56 6.85 -4.67
C GLY A 264 -7.73 5.61 -4.35
N SER A 265 -8.42 4.47 -4.21
CA SER A 265 -7.76 3.21 -3.93
C SER A 265 -6.94 2.72 -5.12
N SER A 266 -5.76 2.18 -4.85
CA SER A 266 -5.11 1.25 -5.79
C SER A 266 -5.85 -0.08 -5.81
N PRO A 267 -5.70 -0.88 -6.88
CA PRO A 267 -6.23 -2.23 -6.89
C PRO A 267 -5.73 -3.05 -5.70
N MET A 268 -6.62 -3.86 -5.13
CA MET A 268 -6.34 -4.68 -3.96
C MET A 268 -6.25 -6.16 -4.29
N ASN A 269 -6.24 -6.53 -5.57
CA ASN A 269 -6.15 -7.92 -6.00
C ASN A 269 -4.71 -8.28 -6.35
N TYR A 270 -4.28 -9.41 -5.82
CA TYR A 270 -3.12 -10.13 -6.33
C TYR A 270 -3.63 -11.14 -7.36
N ALA A 271 -3.46 -10.85 -8.62
CA ALA A 271 -4.10 -11.58 -9.71
C ALA A 271 -3.87 -13.09 -9.65
N GLN A 272 -2.71 -13.55 -9.19
CA GLN A 272 -2.39 -14.98 -9.15
C GLN A 272 -3.30 -15.78 -8.22
N SER A 273 -3.57 -15.34 -6.98
CA SER A 273 -4.48 -16.09 -6.13
C SER A 273 -5.93 -15.64 -6.31
N ALA A 274 -6.22 -14.39 -6.69
CA ALA A 274 -7.55 -14.01 -7.09
C ALA A 274 -8.04 -14.90 -8.24
N TYR A 275 -7.19 -15.20 -9.22
CA TYR A 275 -7.46 -16.09 -10.34
C TYR A 275 -8.00 -17.48 -9.91
N ARG A 276 -7.47 -18.04 -8.82
CA ARG A 276 -7.85 -19.38 -8.37
C ARG A 276 -9.32 -19.52 -8.02
N PHE A 277 -9.92 -18.49 -7.42
CA PHE A 277 -11.32 -18.50 -6.95
C PHE A 277 -12.17 -17.41 -7.60
N ASP A 278 -11.66 -16.73 -8.62
CA ASP A 278 -12.38 -15.71 -9.36
C ASP A 278 -13.41 -16.37 -10.30
N GLU A 279 -14.65 -15.92 -10.24
CA GLU A 279 -15.72 -16.41 -11.11
C GLU A 279 -15.39 -16.25 -12.60
N GLY A 280 -14.72 -15.15 -12.97
CA GLY A 280 -14.23 -14.89 -14.31
C GLY A 280 -12.94 -15.62 -14.65
N LYS A 281 -12.28 -16.23 -13.66
CA LYS A 281 -10.96 -16.87 -13.80
C LYS A 281 -9.92 -16.02 -14.49
N SER A 282 -10.00 -14.70 -14.31
CA SER A 282 -9.06 -13.73 -14.86
C SER A 282 -8.06 -13.21 -13.82
N GLY A 283 -8.39 -13.29 -12.54
CA GLY A 283 -7.66 -12.66 -11.45
C GLY A 283 -7.76 -11.14 -11.44
N LEU A 284 -8.59 -10.53 -12.29
CA LEU A 284 -8.72 -9.09 -12.46
C LEU A 284 -10.08 -8.55 -12.00
N THR A 285 -11.04 -9.45 -11.70
CA THR A 285 -12.39 -9.10 -11.26
C THR A 285 -12.48 -8.89 -9.75
N GLY A 286 -13.67 -8.64 -9.27
CA GLY A 286 -13.94 -8.44 -7.85
C GLY A 286 -13.90 -6.96 -7.44
N LEU A 287 -14.46 -6.70 -6.29
CA LEU A 287 -14.53 -5.36 -5.69
C LEU A 287 -13.12 -4.84 -5.37
N ASN A 288 -12.82 -3.59 -5.73
CA ASN A 288 -11.49 -2.98 -5.70
C ASN A 288 -10.40 -3.78 -6.46
N GLY A 289 -10.80 -4.72 -7.31
CA GLY A 289 -9.90 -5.37 -8.25
C GLY A 289 -9.51 -4.47 -9.41
N VAL A 290 -8.71 -4.99 -10.31
CA VAL A 290 -8.14 -4.23 -11.44
C VAL A 290 -9.22 -3.65 -12.34
N LEU A 291 -10.19 -4.46 -12.77
CA LEU A 291 -11.28 -4.00 -13.64
C LEU A 291 -12.23 -3.05 -12.92
N ASP A 292 -12.41 -3.23 -11.62
CA ASP A 292 -13.22 -2.34 -10.79
C ASP A 292 -12.59 -0.94 -10.70
N ILE A 293 -11.30 -0.87 -10.40
CA ILE A 293 -10.59 0.42 -10.34
C ILE A 293 -10.54 1.07 -11.74
N ALA A 294 -10.28 0.31 -12.80
CA ALA A 294 -10.33 0.83 -14.16
C ALA A 294 -11.71 1.43 -14.50
N ASN A 295 -12.81 0.75 -14.12
CA ASN A 295 -14.16 1.28 -14.28
C ASN A 295 -14.41 2.57 -13.50
N ARG A 296 -13.85 2.70 -12.28
CA ARG A 296 -13.93 3.96 -11.50
C ARG A 296 -13.20 5.09 -12.19
N MET A 297 -12.00 4.83 -12.70
CA MET A 297 -11.20 5.82 -13.44
C MET A 297 -11.88 6.25 -14.74
N ILE A 298 -12.56 5.34 -15.44
CA ILE A 298 -13.37 5.66 -16.63
C ILE A 298 -14.61 6.45 -16.23
N THR A 299 -15.33 6.00 -15.22
CA THR A 299 -16.57 6.64 -14.76
C THR A 299 -16.34 8.01 -14.13
N MET A 300 -15.19 8.23 -13.48
CA MET A 300 -14.86 9.55 -12.93
C MET A 300 -14.83 10.63 -14.01
N VAL A 301 -14.40 10.28 -15.23
CA VAL A 301 -14.40 11.19 -16.36
C VAL A 301 -15.82 11.37 -16.89
N SER A 302 -16.48 10.28 -17.31
CA SER A 302 -17.81 10.31 -17.95
C SER A 302 -18.92 10.78 -17.03
N GLY A 303 -18.88 10.37 -15.77
CA GLY A 303 -19.89 10.68 -14.73
C GLY A 303 -19.55 11.85 -13.83
N GLY A 304 -18.28 12.17 -13.67
CA GLY A 304 -17.77 13.12 -12.68
C GLY A 304 -17.06 14.35 -13.22
N TYR A 305 -16.67 14.37 -14.48
CA TYR A 305 -15.81 15.41 -15.09
C TYR A 305 -14.45 15.55 -14.38
N MET A 306 -13.98 14.47 -13.77
CA MET A 306 -12.71 14.47 -13.04
C MET A 306 -11.56 14.26 -14.02
N THR A 307 -10.49 15.00 -13.83
CA THR A 307 -9.35 15.05 -14.77
C THR A 307 -8.08 14.42 -14.24
N LEU A 308 -7.99 14.22 -12.92
CA LEU A 308 -6.87 13.60 -12.21
C LEU A 308 -7.37 12.45 -11.33
N TYR A 309 -6.57 11.38 -11.18
CA TYR A 309 -6.75 10.32 -10.20
C TYR A 309 -5.50 10.17 -9.34
N GLU A 310 -5.64 10.28 -8.02
CA GLU A 310 -4.52 10.15 -7.07
C GLU A 310 -4.64 8.85 -6.28
N TYR A 311 -3.60 8.02 -6.37
CA TYR A 311 -3.53 6.74 -5.67
C TYR A 311 -3.12 6.89 -4.21
N GLN A 312 -3.83 6.18 -3.33
CA GLN A 312 -3.47 6.04 -1.92
C GLN A 312 -3.48 4.53 -1.53
N PRO A 313 -2.30 3.92 -1.40
CA PRO A 313 -0.99 4.24 -1.97
C PRO A 313 -0.79 3.65 -3.39
N ALA A 314 0.20 4.11 -4.13
CA ALA A 314 0.65 3.46 -5.37
C ALA A 314 1.67 2.35 -5.10
N VAL A 315 2.54 2.53 -4.11
CA VAL A 315 3.48 1.51 -3.63
C VAL A 315 3.00 0.99 -2.30
N ALA A 316 2.62 -0.28 -2.22
CA ALA A 316 2.47 -0.92 -0.94
C ALA A 316 3.83 -1.45 -0.52
N GLY A 317 4.51 -0.63 0.16
CA GLY A 317 5.72 -0.93 0.82
C GLY A 317 5.55 -0.77 2.29
N TYR A 318 4.41 -1.13 2.80
CA TYR A 318 4.33 -1.20 4.24
C TYR A 318 5.05 -2.45 4.68
N TYR A 319 5.95 -2.27 5.59
CA TYR A 319 6.20 -3.35 6.51
C TYR A 319 4.84 -3.86 6.98
N ASP A 320 4.65 -5.15 7.06
CA ASP A 320 3.36 -5.77 7.39
C ASP A 320 2.88 -5.41 8.82
N GLY A 321 2.93 -4.15 9.15
CA GLY A 321 2.61 -3.57 10.46
C GLY A 321 1.70 -2.35 10.39
N VAL A 322 1.36 -1.86 9.20
CA VAL A 322 0.46 -0.71 9.05
C VAL A 322 -0.87 -1.12 8.44
N THR A 323 -1.89 -0.32 8.72
CA THR A 323 -3.21 -0.50 8.14
C THR A 323 -3.15 -0.28 6.63
N TYR A 324 -4.00 -0.96 5.87
CA TYR A 324 -4.09 -0.81 4.41
C TYR A 324 -2.85 -1.21 3.58
N CYS A 325 -1.94 -2.02 4.12
CA CYS A 325 -1.03 -2.76 3.28
C CYS A 325 -1.81 -3.52 2.19
N HIS A 326 -1.17 -3.87 1.06
CA HIS A 326 -1.80 -4.59 -0.06
C HIS A 326 -2.76 -3.79 -0.97
N LYS A 327 -2.79 -2.47 -0.90
CA LYS A 327 -3.32 -1.60 -1.95
C LYS A 327 -2.13 -1.14 -2.79
N GLN A 328 -1.97 -1.58 -4.03
CA GLN A 328 -0.70 -1.30 -4.73
C GLN A 328 -0.77 -1.42 -6.25
N LEU A 329 0.14 -0.70 -6.88
CA LEU A 329 0.58 -0.92 -8.26
C LEU A 329 1.93 -1.63 -8.25
N ILE A 330 2.77 -1.31 -7.27
CA ILE A 330 4.09 -1.90 -7.02
C ILE A 330 4.12 -2.40 -5.59
N ASN A 331 4.58 -3.63 -5.39
CA ASN A 331 4.85 -4.21 -4.07
C ASN A 331 6.35 -4.15 -3.78
N ALA A 332 6.75 -3.47 -2.70
CA ALA A 332 8.14 -3.31 -2.29
C ALA A 332 8.23 -3.36 -0.75
N CYS A 333 8.61 -4.51 -0.17
CA CYS A 333 8.56 -4.75 1.27
C CYS A 333 9.91 -5.09 1.91
N THR A 334 10.97 -5.27 1.12
CA THR A 334 12.25 -5.78 1.61
C THR A 334 13.42 -4.91 1.15
N PRO A 335 13.62 -3.73 1.77
CA PRO A 335 14.68 -2.81 1.38
C PRO A 335 16.09 -3.41 1.55
N TRP A 336 16.27 -4.39 2.44
CA TRP A 336 17.56 -5.05 2.67
C TRP A 336 18.08 -5.87 1.48
N ASN A 337 17.19 -6.32 0.57
CA ASN A 337 17.59 -7.02 -0.66
C ASN A 337 17.16 -6.34 -1.96
N GLY A 338 16.39 -5.25 -1.88
CA GLY A 338 15.93 -4.50 -3.04
C GLY A 338 14.80 -5.14 -3.86
N TYR A 339 14.15 -6.18 -3.36
CA TYR A 339 13.06 -6.85 -4.07
C TYR A 339 11.81 -5.98 -4.20
N TYR A 340 11.18 -6.00 -5.36
CA TYR A 340 9.86 -5.45 -5.63
C TYR A 340 9.17 -6.20 -6.77
N THR A 341 7.87 -6.09 -6.89
CA THR A 341 7.09 -6.64 -8.00
C THR A 341 6.17 -5.60 -8.59
N LEU A 342 5.87 -5.76 -9.89
CA LEU A 342 4.86 -4.99 -10.59
C LEU A 342 3.57 -5.81 -10.61
N ASP A 343 2.53 -5.29 -9.94
CA ASP A 343 1.27 -5.99 -9.83
C ASP A 343 0.35 -5.72 -11.03
N SER A 344 -0.74 -6.46 -11.13
CA SER A 344 -1.72 -6.32 -12.22
C SER A 344 -2.27 -4.90 -12.37
N GLY A 345 -2.34 -4.14 -11.28
CA GLY A 345 -2.72 -2.73 -11.27
C GLY A 345 -1.73 -1.83 -12.00
N TYR A 346 -0.45 -2.15 -11.99
CA TYR A 346 0.56 -1.43 -12.77
C TYR A 346 0.27 -1.54 -14.28
N TYR A 347 0.02 -2.75 -14.76
CA TYR A 347 -0.28 -3.00 -16.17
C TYR A 347 -1.62 -2.43 -16.62
N MET A 348 -2.62 -2.43 -15.73
CA MET A 348 -3.88 -1.72 -15.96
C MET A 348 -3.63 -0.22 -16.17
N ASN A 349 -2.77 0.36 -15.35
CA ASN A 349 -2.50 1.78 -15.38
C ASN A 349 -1.74 2.23 -16.64
N LEU A 350 -0.91 1.36 -17.24
CA LEU A 350 -0.26 1.61 -18.53
C LEU A 350 -1.28 1.92 -19.64
N HIS A 351 -2.50 1.36 -19.59
CA HIS A 351 -3.57 1.70 -20.54
C HIS A 351 -3.99 3.18 -20.47
N PHE A 352 -3.93 3.78 -19.27
CA PHE A 352 -4.24 5.20 -19.11
C PHE A 352 -3.03 6.09 -19.40
N SER A 353 -1.87 5.70 -18.94
CA SER A 353 -0.69 6.55 -18.95
C SER A 353 0.10 6.52 -20.25
N GLN A 354 0.11 5.40 -20.98
CA GLN A 354 0.87 5.27 -22.21
C GLN A 354 0.10 5.72 -23.46
N PHE A 355 -1.23 5.83 -23.37
CA PHE A 355 -2.09 6.18 -24.51
C PHE A 355 -2.78 7.53 -24.39
N MET A 356 -2.62 8.22 -23.27
CA MET A 356 -3.10 9.59 -23.07
C MET A 356 -2.04 10.40 -22.33
N ASP A 357 -1.65 11.52 -22.91
CA ASP A 357 -0.74 12.46 -22.25
C ASP A 357 -1.52 13.58 -21.55
N LYS A 358 -0.89 14.19 -20.52
CA LYS A 358 -1.41 15.42 -19.89
C LYS A 358 -1.75 16.47 -20.93
N GLY A 359 -2.95 17.04 -20.85
CA GLY A 359 -3.44 18.03 -21.81
C GLY A 359 -4.29 17.49 -22.96
N TRP A 360 -4.47 16.17 -23.06
CA TRP A 360 -5.43 15.61 -24.03
C TRP A 360 -6.87 16.00 -23.69
N SER A 361 -7.68 16.16 -24.74
CA SER A 361 -9.08 16.56 -24.63
C SER A 361 -10.00 15.36 -24.62
N PHE A 362 -10.90 15.27 -23.66
CA PHE A 362 -11.93 14.24 -23.66
C PHE A 362 -13.02 14.53 -24.69
N ILE A 363 -13.52 13.49 -25.37
CA ILE A 363 -14.70 13.51 -26.22
C ILE A 363 -15.85 12.89 -25.43
N PHE A 364 -16.53 13.68 -24.60
CA PHE A 364 -17.55 13.17 -23.68
C PHE A 364 -18.69 12.42 -24.37
N ASP A 365 -19.05 12.78 -25.62
CA ASP A 365 -20.03 12.03 -26.43
C ASP A 365 -19.56 10.61 -26.80
N ALA A 366 -18.25 10.31 -26.65
CA ALA A 366 -17.64 9.01 -26.85
C ALA A 366 -17.09 8.43 -25.53
N CYS A 367 -17.69 8.79 -24.41
CA CYS A 367 -17.39 8.26 -23.07
C CYS A 367 -18.66 7.66 -22.46
N TYR A 368 -18.50 6.55 -21.77
CA TYR A 368 -19.57 5.89 -21.01
C TYR A 368 -19.01 5.22 -19.77
N GLY A 369 -19.61 5.46 -18.61
CA GLY A 369 -19.27 4.81 -17.36
C GLY A 369 -20.53 4.30 -16.68
N ASP A 370 -20.53 3.03 -16.31
CA ASP A 370 -21.64 2.32 -15.66
C ASP A 370 -21.30 1.93 -14.21
N ALA A 371 -20.26 2.50 -13.66
CA ALA A 371 -19.86 2.28 -12.30
C ALA A 371 -20.81 3.00 -11.35
N LYS A 372 -21.57 2.24 -10.56
CA LYS A 372 -22.35 2.77 -9.44
C LYS A 372 -21.54 2.64 -8.17
N VAL A 373 -21.30 3.76 -7.51
CA VAL A 373 -20.64 3.79 -6.23
C VAL A 373 -21.67 3.49 -5.16
N GLY A 374 -21.41 2.53 -4.28
CA GLY A 374 -22.24 2.26 -3.11
C GLY A 374 -22.28 3.44 -2.13
N GLY A 375 -23.14 3.38 -1.13
CA GLY A 375 -23.35 4.48 -0.18
C GLY A 375 -22.15 4.82 0.72
N ASP A 376 -21.13 4.00 0.70
CA ASP A 376 -19.81 4.19 1.34
C ASP A 376 -18.74 4.75 0.40
N GLY A 377 -19.09 4.99 -0.86
CA GLY A 377 -18.15 5.50 -1.87
C GLY A 377 -17.18 4.46 -2.45
N HIS A 378 -17.24 3.21 -2.01
CA HIS A 378 -16.20 2.23 -2.32
C HIS A 378 -16.64 1.06 -3.20
N ALA A 379 -17.92 0.79 -3.30
CA ALA A 379 -18.42 -0.37 -4.01
C ALA A 379 -18.82 -0.04 -5.43
N LEU A 380 -18.34 -0.79 -6.40
CA LEU A 380 -18.92 -0.87 -7.71
C LEU A 380 -19.97 -1.97 -7.71
N VAL A 381 -21.21 -1.57 -7.91
CA VAL A 381 -22.32 -2.50 -8.05
C VAL A 381 -22.75 -2.48 -9.51
N ASP A 382 -22.76 -3.63 -10.14
CA ASP A 382 -23.32 -3.87 -11.48
C ASP A 382 -22.61 -3.17 -12.68
N ALA A 383 -21.36 -2.75 -12.56
CA ALA A 383 -20.60 -2.30 -13.72
C ALA A 383 -20.39 -3.44 -14.72
N LYS A 384 -20.88 -3.29 -15.94
CA LYS A 384 -20.75 -4.32 -16.99
C LYS A 384 -19.60 -4.00 -17.94
N TYR A 385 -19.57 -2.79 -18.44
CA TYR A 385 -18.52 -2.24 -19.29
C TYR A 385 -18.48 -0.73 -19.16
N SER A 386 -17.35 -0.16 -19.50
CA SER A 386 -17.20 1.29 -19.58
C SER A 386 -16.10 1.64 -20.57
N TYR A 387 -16.13 2.87 -21.09
CA TYR A 387 -15.10 3.38 -21.99
C TYR A 387 -14.94 4.89 -21.90
N ILE A 388 -13.69 5.35 -22.09
CA ILE A 388 -13.38 6.76 -22.27
C ILE A 388 -12.61 6.96 -23.56
N THR A 389 -12.86 8.10 -24.20
CA THR A 389 -12.13 8.53 -25.38
C THR A 389 -11.55 9.92 -25.17
N ALA A 390 -10.26 10.04 -25.49
CA ALA A 390 -9.56 11.32 -25.53
C ALA A 390 -8.79 11.46 -26.86
N CYS A 391 -8.48 12.69 -27.22
CA CYS A 391 -7.67 12.99 -28.40
C CYS A 391 -6.63 14.08 -28.13
N SER A 392 -5.52 14.02 -28.87
CA SER A 392 -4.49 15.05 -28.87
C SER A 392 -4.83 16.19 -29.82
N ALA A 393 -4.13 17.30 -29.69
CA ALA A 393 -4.22 18.43 -30.65
C ALA A 393 -3.74 18.05 -32.06
N GLU A 394 -2.86 17.06 -32.19
CA GLU A 394 -2.33 16.53 -33.43
C GLU A 394 -3.27 15.52 -34.12
N GLY A 395 -4.40 15.18 -33.47
CA GLY A 395 -5.44 14.31 -33.99
C GLY A 395 -5.21 12.82 -33.73
N ASP A 396 -4.31 12.47 -32.81
CA ASP A 396 -4.28 11.12 -32.20
C ASP A 396 -5.53 10.94 -31.34
N TYR A 397 -5.98 9.71 -31.24
CA TYR A 397 -7.05 9.35 -30.30
C TYR A 397 -6.79 8.02 -29.64
N SER A 398 -7.35 7.87 -28.46
CA SER A 398 -7.33 6.65 -27.69
C SER A 398 -8.69 6.40 -27.05
N THR A 399 -9.16 5.15 -27.10
CA THR A 399 -10.32 4.71 -26.35
C THR A 399 -9.92 3.55 -25.45
N ILE A 400 -10.09 3.73 -24.13
CA ILE A 400 -9.82 2.71 -23.11
C ILE A 400 -11.16 2.11 -22.74
N ILE A 401 -11.25 0.78 -22.72
CA ILE A 401 -12.49 0.03 -22.56
C ILE A 401 -12.30 -1.12 -21.58
N THR A 402 -13.29 -1.36 -20.72
CA THR A 402 -13.36 -2.53 -19.87
C THR A 402 -14.56 -3.41 -20.24
N ASN A 403 -14.39 -4.71 -20.12
CA ASN A 403 -15.47 -5.69 -20.17
C ASN A 403 -15.44 -6.54 -18.89
N THR A 404 -16.40 -6.34 -18.01
CA THR A 404 -16.54 -7.07 -16.74
C THR A 404 -17.58 -8.20 -16.82
N THR A 405 -18.01 -8.58 -18.04
CA THR A 405 -18.99 -9.63 -18.29
C THR A 405 -18.33 -10.96 -18.68
N SER A 406 -19.06 -12.05 -18.59
CA SER A 406 -18.65 -13.39 -19.08
C SER A 406 -18.73 -13.55 -20.60
N GLU A 407 -19.22 -12.54 -21.33
CA GLU A 407 -19.43 -12.61 -22.76
C GLU A 407 -18.52 -11.64 -23.50
N PRO A 408 -18.05 -11.98 -24.71
CA PRO A 408 -17.32 -11.04 -25.55
C PRO A 408 -18.24 -9.92 -26.05
N ILE A 409 -17.67 -8.70 -26.17
CA ILE A 409 -18.42 -7.53 -26.66
C ILE A 409 -17.71 -6.99 -27.90
N THR A 410 -18.46 -6.73 -28.97
CA THR A 410 -17.93 -6.09 -30.20
C THR A 410 -18.21 -4.60 -30.18
N TYR A 411 -17.18 -3.81 -30.39
CA TYR A 411 -17.24 -2.35 -30.51
C TYR A 411 -17.02 -1.95 -31.96
N ASN A 412 -17.98 -1.21 -32.52
CA ASN A 412 -17.89 -0.58 -33.85
C ASN A 412 -17.56 0.88 -33.67
N PHE A 413 -16.49 1.31 -34.28
CA PHE A 413 -16.01 2.69 -34.22
C PHE A 413 -16.30 3.43 -35.53
N GLU A 414 -16.72 4.68 -35.41
CA GLU A 414 -16.82 5.65 -36.50
C GLU A 414 -16.07 6.92 -36.09
N ILE A 415 -14.97 7.21 -36.79
CA ILE A 415 -14.08 8.33 -36.54
C ILE A 415 -14.38 9.46 -37.50
N ALA A 416 -14.56 10.68 -36.99
CA ALA A 416 -14.81 11.86 -37.74
C ALA A 416 -14.03 13.06 -37.18
N ASN A 417 -13.67 14.00 -38.06
CA ASN A 417 -13.05 15.30 -37.71
C ASN A 417 -11.76 15.17 -36.87
N LEU A 418 -11.01 14.07 -37.04
CA LEU A 418 -9.65 13.91 -36.51
C LEU A 418 -8.66 13.71 -37.65
N ALA A 419 -7.48 14.31 -37.55
CA ALA A 419 -6.45 14.25 -38.58
C ALA A 419 -5.96 12.82 -38.87
N LYS A 420 -6.03 11.92 -37.89
CA LYS A 420 -5.56 10.52 -37.95
C LYS A 420 -6.71 9.51 -38.03
N ALA A 421 -7.89 9.90 -38.52
CA ALA A 421 -9.06 9.03 -38.58
C ALA A 421 -8.86 7.72 -39.39
N ASP A 422 -8.01 7.75 -40.39
CA ASP A 422 -7.69 6.59 -41.25
C ASP A 422 -6.31 5.98 -40.97
N ASN A 423 -5.62 6.43 -39.91
CA ASN A 423 -4.34 5.86 -39.52
C ASN A 423 -4.54 4.45 -38.88
N GLU A 424 -3.47 3.66 -38.90
CA GLU A 424 -3.45 2.38 -38.17
C GLU A 424 -3.83 2.57 -36.69
N VAL A 425 -4.67 1.66 -36.21
CA VAL A 425 -5.12 1.60 -34.83
C VAL A 425 -4.51 0.37 -34.17
N TYR A 426 -3.79 0.60 -33.08
CA TYR A 426 -3.15 -0.45 -32.30
C TYR A 426 -4.06 -0.89 -31.17
N VAL A 427 -4.23 -2.20 -31.02
CA VAL A 427 -5.08 -2.79 -29.99
C VAL A 427 -4.21 -3.47 -28.95
N TRP A 428 -4.33 -3.00 -27.72
CA TRP A 428 -3.62 -3.52 -26.55
C TRP A 428 -4.59 -4.11 -25.56
N GLU A 429 -4.23 -5.24 -24.93
CA GLU A 429 -5.11 -6.00 -24.02
C GLU A 429 -4.41 -6.27 -22.69
N THR A 430 -5.17 -6.19 -21.60
CA THR A 430 -4.86 -6.81 -20.32
C THR A 430 -5.99 -7.72 -19.92
N ARG A 431 -5.68 -9.01 -19.69
CA ARG A 431 -6.63 -10.04 -19.28
C ARG A 431 -5.95 -11.17 -18.52
N GLY A 432 -6.72 -12.06 -17.94
CA GLY A 432 -6.22 -13.29 -17.35
C GLY A 432 -5.58 -14.24 -18.39
N PRO A 433 -4.90 -15.30 -17.93
CA PRO A 433 -4.18 -16.25 -18.78
C PRO A 433 -5.10 -17.11 -19.61
N ASP A 434 -4.59 -17.63 -20.73
CA ASP A 434 -5.18 -18.78 -21.42
C ASP A 434 -4.76 -20.08 -20.70
N GLU A 435 -5.41 -21.19 -21.02
CA GLU A 435 -5.11 -22.49 -20.41
C GLU A 435 -3.61 -22.84 -20.56
N GLY A 436 -2.96 -23.11 -19.43
CA GLY A 436 -1.54 -23.48 -19.37
C GLY A 436 -0.56 -22.33 -19.46
N GLN A 437 -1.02 -21.08 -19.47
CA GLN A 437 -0.16 -19.92 -19.41
C GLN A 437 0.07 -19.45 -17.96
N GLU A 438 1.15 -18.69 -17.77
CA GLU A 438 1.37 -17.92 -16.52
C GLU A 438 0.26 -16.86 -16.35
N TYR A 439 -0.10 -16.58 -15.09
CA TYR A 439 -1.22 -15.69 -14.74
C TYR A 439 -1.13 -14.29 -15.36
N ASN A 440 0.08 -13.79 -15.61
CA ASN A 440 0.37 -12.45 -16.14
C ASN A 440 0.73 -12.44 -17.64
N ALA A 441 0.62 -13.59 -18.34
CA ALA A 441 1.07 -13.72 -19.72
C ALA A 441 0.41 -12.73 -20.68
N ASN A 442 -0.80 -12.27 -20.36
CA ASN A 442 -1.58 -11.37 -21.22
C ASN A 442 -1.73 -9.95 -20.65
N TYR A 443 -0.82 -9.51 -19.76
CA TYR A 443 -0.86 -8.14 -19.22
C TYR A 443 -0.18 -7.17 -20.19
N PHE A 444 -0.92 -6.13 -20.58
CA PHE A 444 -0.48 -5.05 -21.46
C PHE A 444 0.21 -5.55 -22.74
N LYS A 445 -0.50 -6.37 -23.53
CA LYS A 445 0.02 -6.95 -24.78
C LYS A 445 -0.65 -6.33 -26.00
N LYS A 446 0.16 -5.96 -27.00
CA LYS A 446 -0.36 -5.61 -28.33
C LYS A 446 -0.87 -6.87 -29.00
N ILE A 447 -2.18 -6.94 -29.24
CA ILE A 447 -2.85 -8.13 -29.79
C ILE A 447 -3.15 -8.01 -31.29
N SER A 448 -3.32 -6.80 -31.81
CA SER A 448 -3.57 -6.57 -33.25
C SER A 448 -3.27 -5.13 -33.67
N THR A 449 -3.24 -4.94 -34.99
CA THR A 449 -3.29 -3.64 -35.64
C THR A 449 -4.46 -3.67 -36.63
N VAL A 450 -5.28 -2.63 -36.64
CA VAL A 450 -6.46 -2.50 -37.51
C VAL A 450 -6.28 -1.27 -38.39
N THR A 451 -6.56 -1.41 -39.68
CA THR A 451 -6.59 -0.27 -40.60
C THR A 451 -8.05 0.16 -40.80
N PRO A 452 -8.44 1.37 -40.41
CA PRO A 452 -9.78 1.88 -40.64
C PRO A 452 -10.10 1.98 -42.14
N GLU A 453 -11.36 1.71 -42.49
CA GLU A 453 -11.88 1.97 -43.83
C GLU A 453 -12.88 3.14 -43.77
N ASN A 454 -12.49 4.31 -44.32
CA ASN A 454 -13.25 5.55 -44.20
C ASN A 454 -13.60 5.90 -42.74
N GLY A 455 -12.63 5.84 -41.86
CA GLY A 455 -12.77 6.12 -40.45
C GLY A 455 -13.55 5.04 -39.67
N LYS A 456 -13.79 3.86 -40.25
CA LYS A 456 -14.58 2.80 -39.58
C LYS A 456 -13.78 1.53 -39.36
N TYR A 457 -13.95 0.94 -38.16
CA TYR A 457 -13.40 -0.36 -37.81
C TYR A 457 -14.18 -1.00 -36.67
N SER A 458 -13.91 -2.27 -36.40
CA SER A 458 -14.50 -3.01 -35.28
C SER A 458 -13.45 -3.80 -34.51
N VAL A 459 -13.62 -3.88 -33.19
CA VAL A 459 -12.79 -4.69 -32.31
C VAL A 459 -13.68 -5.46 -31.33
N THR A 460 -13.37 -6.73 -31.12
CA THR A 460 -14.07 -7.57 -30.12
C THR A 460 -13.20 -7.73 -28.88
N ILE A 461 -13.76 -7.38 -27.73
CA ILE A 461 -13.16 -7.52 -26.41
C ILE A 461 -13.55 -8.87 -25.79
N LYS A 462 -12.59 -9.55 -25.22
CA LYS A 462 -12.82 -10.81 -24.50
C LYS A 462 -13.52 -10.56 -23.14
N PRO A 463 -14.14 -11.59 -22.55
CA PRO A 463 -14.63 -11.53 -21.18
C PRO A 463 -13.55 -11.11 -20.18
N TYR A 464 -13.98 -10.41 -19.14
CA TYR A 464 -13.14 -10.04 -17.98
C TYR A 464 -11.78 -9.44 -18.37
N SER A 465 -11.80 -8.47 -19.30
CA SER A 465 -10.60 -7.86 -19.85
C SER A 465 -10.73 -6.35 -20.01
N MET A 466 -9.60 -5.72 -20.22
CA MET A 466 -9.56 -4.32 -20.65
C MET A 466 -8.73 -4.20 -21.92
N ILE A 467 -9.14 -3.31 -22.83
CA ILE A 467 -8.35 -2.96 -24.00
C ILE A 467 -8.16 -1.45 -24.14
N THR A 468 -7.12 -1.09 -24.87
CA THR A 468 -7.00 0.23 -25.48
C THR A 468 -6.93 0.09 -27.00
N VAL A 469 -7.73 0.88 -27.71
CA VAL A 469 -7.61 1.11 -29.14
C VAL A 469 -7.09 2.52 -29.38
N SER A 470 -5.99 2.66 -30.08
CA SER A 470 -5.30 3.95 -30.21
C SER A 470 -4.51 4.07 -31.50
N THR A 471 -4.39 5.30 -32.00
CA THR A 471 -3.43 5.64 -33.09
C THR A 471 -2.01 5.81 -32.56
N VAL A 472 -1.82 5.85 -31.23
CA VAL A 472 -0.50 5.92 -30.60
C VAL A 472 0.17 4.54 -30.63
N ASN A 473 1.35 4.46 -31.23
CA ASN A 473 2.12 3.21 -31.30
C ASN A 473 3.13 3.15 -30.17
N ILE A 474 2.87 2.32 -29.18
CA ILE A 474 3.82 2.05 -28.09
C ILE A 474 4.81 0.98 -28.56
N THR A 475 6.08 1.31 -28.56
CA THR A 475 7.16 0.39 -28.96
C THR A 475 8.00 -0.11 -27.79
N ASP A 476 7.93 0.58 -26.65
CA ASP A 476 8.67 0.27 -25.44
C ASP A 476 7.91 0.76 -24.22
N TYR A 477 7.93 -0.02 -23.15
CA TYR A 477 7.39 0.34 -21.85
C TYR A 477 8.15 -0.37 -20.73
N ALA A 478 8.23 0.27 -19.57
CA ALA A 478 8.93 -0.28 -18.42
C ALA A 478 8.13 -1.45 -17.81
N SER A 479 8.72 -2.63 -17.84
CA SER A 479 8.14 -3.86 -17.28
C SER A 479 9.16 -4.69 -16.50
N ASP A 480 10.34 -4.13 -16.25
CA ASP A 480 11.46 -4.83 -15.64
C ASP A 480 11.24 -4.93 -14.12
N ALA A 481 10.82 -6.10 -13.65
CA ALA A 481 11.06 -6.48 -12.26
C ALA A 481 12.55 -6.77 -12.05
N PRO A 482 13.09 -6.63 -10.83
CA PRO A 482 14.50 -6.96 -10.59
C PRO A 482 14.78 -8.42 -10.96
N ALA A 483 15.82 -8.63 -11.74
CA ALA A 483 16.13 -9.93 -12.34
C ALA A 483 16.51 -11.02 -11.31
N GLU A 484 16.76 -10.71 -10.05
CA GLU A 484 17.48 -11.59 -9.14
C GLU A 484 17.11 -11.46 -7.68
N SER A 485 16.02 -10.94 -7.28
CA SER A 485 15.78 -10.95 -5.85
C SER A 485 14.58 -11.76 -5.47
N GLU A 486 14.82 -12.87 -4.93
CA GLU A 486 13.88 -13.52 -4.07
C GLU A 486 13.60 -12.60 -2.87
N ASN A 487 12.40 -12.60 -2.39
CA ASN A 487 12.02 -11.91 -1.16
C ASN A 487 12.74 -12.58 0.03
N THR A 488 14.05 -12.32 0.16
CA THR A 488 14.88 -12.94 1.18
C THR A 488 14.59 -12.39 2.57
N LEU A 489 14.79 -13.24 3.58
CA LEU A 489 14.63 -12.88 4.98
C LEU A 489 15.60 -11.79 5.43
N LEU A 490 15.19 -10.93 6.34
CA LEU A 490 16.13 -10.19 7.17
C LEU A 490 16.72 -11.14 8.20
N ALA A 491 17.99 -11.51 7.97
CA ALA A 491 18.66 -12.56 8.74
C ALA A 491 18.88 -12.15 10.21
N LEU A 492 18.82 -13.16 11.09
CA LEU A 492 19.24 -13.02 12.48
C LEU A 492 20.70 -13.45 12.66
N PRO A 493 21.47 -12.84 13.57
CA PRO A 493 21.08 -11.75 14.45
C PRO A 493 20.95 -10.40 13.74
N TYR A 494 20.01 -9.58 14.17
CA TYR A 494 19.88 -8.17 13.82
C TYR A 494 20.20 -7.30 15.03
N SER A 495 20.89 -6.19 14.84
CA SER A 495 21.17 -5.23 15.91
C SER A 495 21.21 -3.82 15.38
N ASP A 496 20.82 -2.85 16.22
CA ASP A 496 20.95 -1.43 16.00
C ASP A 496 21.33 -0.76 17.32
N ASP A 497 22.47 -0.07 17.32
CA ASP A 497 22.98 0.76 18.43
C ASP A 497 22.79 2.25 18.17
N PHE A 498 22.06 2.59 17.11
CA PHE A 498 21.73 3.95 16.67
C PHE A 498 22.94 4.86 16.41
N GLY A 499 24.12 4.28 16.26
CA GLY A 499 25.38 4.96 15.97
C GLY A 499 25.52 5.45 14.52
N TYR A 500 24.45 6.00 13.93
CA TYR A 500 24.46 6.53 12.57
C TYR A 500 25.30 7.81 12.44
N SER A 501 25.79 8.07 11.22
CA SER A 501 26.49 9.32 10.93
C SER A 501 25.51 10.52 10.87
N ASP A 502 26.03 11.72 11.17
CA ASP A 502 25.23 12.96 11.07
C ASP A 502 24.67 13.17 9.66
N GLU A 503 25.42 12.80 8.61
CA GLU A 503 24.99 12.90 7.23
C GLU A 503 23.77 12.00 6.96
N PHE A 504 23.81 10.75 7.44
CA PHE A 504 22.69 9.83 7.34
C PHE A 504 21.47 10.38 8.07
N LEU A 505 21.62 10.78 9.34
CA LEU A 505 20.52 11.25 10.17
C LEU A 505 19.86 12.52 9.62
N SER A 506 20.68 13.52 9.23
CA SER A 506 20.17 14.79 8.70
C SER A 506 19.42 14.64 7.38
N SER A 507 19.75 13.62 6.59
CA SER A 507 19.08 13.36 5.31
C SER A 507 17.68 12.76 5.46
N ARG A 508 17.29 12.29 6.64
CA ARG A 508 16.05 11.55 6.87
C ARG A 508 15.37 11.87 8.21
N GLY A 509 15.57 13.07 8.74
CA GLY A 509 14.90 13.55 9.94
C GLY A 509 15.19 12.71 11.18
N ASN A 510 16.42 12.22 11.31
CA ASN A 510 16.90 11.38 12.40
C ASN A 510 16.20 10.02 12.54
N ALA A 511 15.46 9.56 11.54
CA ALA A 511 14.84 8.25 11.60
C ALA A 511 15.85 7.11 11.38
N PRO A 512 15.84 6.04 12.16
CA PRO A 512 16.67 4.86 11.94
C PRO A 512 16.21 4.04 10.73
N LEU A 513 16.96 2.98 10.40
CA LEU A 513 16.61 2.05 9.31
C LEU A 513 15.49 1.09 9.74
N TYR A 514 14.71 0.66 8.77
CA TYR A 514 13.74 -0.44 8.84
C TYR A 514 12.60 -0.25 9.86
N THR A 515 12.43 0.96 10.39
CA THR A 515 11.38 1.28 11.36
C THR A 515 10.13 1.87 10.71
N THR A 516 8.98 1.62 11.31
CA THR A 516 7.70 2.23 10.95
C THR A 516 7.01 2.69 12.22
N ASP A 517 6.76 4.00 12.33
CA ASP A 517 6.10 4.60 13.47
C ASP A 517 4.57 4.55 13.32
N GLU A 518 3.90 4.15 14.41
CA GLU A 518 2.46 4.01 14.54
C GLU A 518 1.93 4.95 15.64
N GLY A 519 2.29 6.22 15.57
CA GLY A 519 2.03 7.25 16.57
C GLY A 519 3.29 7.66 17.34
N GLY A 520 3.39 8.95 17.66
CA GLY A 520 4.61 9.53 18.18
C GLY A 520 5.69 9.67 17.10
N ALA A 521 6.92 9.94 17.49
CA ALA A 521 8.07 10.02 16.59
C ALA A 521 9.30 9.41 17.27
N PHE A 522 9.81 8.32 16.68
CA PHE A 522 11.00 7.64 17.16
C PHE A 522 12.20 8.08 16.33
N GLU A 523 13.02 8.94 16.92
CA GLU A 523 14.16 9.57 16.27
C GLU A 523 15.45 9.31 17.03
N VAL A 524 16.54 9.19 16.31
CA VAL A 524 17.88 9.16 16.93
C VAL A 524 18.19 10.54 17.51
N ALA A 525 18.57 10.58 18.76
CA ALA A 525 18.88 11.81 19.50
C ALA A 525 20.00 11.59 20.49
N GLU A 526 20.74 12.65 20.81
CA GLU A 526 21.78 12.58 21.82
C GLU A 526 21.18 12.47 23.24
N LYS A 527 21.65 11.53 24.02
CA LYS A 527 21.38 11.37 25.46
C LYS A 527 22.71 11.11 26.17
N ASN A 528 23.16 12.04 27.00
CA ASN A 528 24.42 11.96 27.77
C ASN A 528 25.71 11.79 26.93
N GLY A 529 25.70 12.26 25.68
CA GLY A 529 26.84 12.19 24.76
C GLY A 529 26.86 10.96 23.86
N GLU A 530 25.80 10.13 23.88
CA GLU A 530 25.61 8.97 23.00
C GLU A 530 24.33 9.13 22.19
N ASN A 531 24.33 8.62 20.97
CA ASN A 531 23.12 8.53 20.15
C ASN A 531 22.24 7.40 20.64
N VAL A 532 20.96 7.67 20.83
CA VAL A 532 19.95 6.70 21.25
C VAL A 532 18.65 6.90 20.47
N LEU A 533 17.82 5.92 20.38
CA LEU A 533 16.45 6.09 19.85
C LEU A 533 15.56 6.71 20.95
N MET A 534 14.94 7.84 20.66
CA MET A 534 14.07 8.57 21.58
C MET A 534 12.70 8.80 20.97
N GLN A 535 11.63 8.49 21.71
CA GLN A 535 10.29 8.95 21.36
C GLN A 535 10.18 10.46 21.70
N LYS A 536 10.06 11.31 20.68
CA LYS A 536 10.21 12.77 20.77
C LYS A 536 8.97 13.52 21.22
N ILE A 537 7.78 12.92 21.08
CA ILE A 537 6.52 13.60 21.34
C ILE A 537 6.15 13.51 22.81
N THR A 538 6.01 14.66 23.46
CA THR A 538 5.55 14.75 24.84
C THR A 538 4.04 15.03 24.91
N LYS A 539 3.44 14.87 26.09
CA LYS A 539 2.02 15.19 26.35
C LYS A 539 1.68 16.65 26.00
N ASP A 540 2.65 17.56 26.11
CA ASP A 540 2.44 19.00 25.89
C ASP A 540 2.35 19.37 24.41
N ILE A 541 2.98 18.58 23.53
CA ILE A 541 3.01 18.83 22.08
C ILE A 541 2.24 17.80 21.26
N LYS A 542 1.66 16.78 21.92
CA LYS A 542 0.87 15.76 21.25
C LYS A 542 -0.33 16.37 20.54
N ALA A 543 -0.36 16.26 19.22
CA ALA A 543 -1.47 16.71 18.39
C ALA A 543 -2.74 15.87 18.60
N ASN A 544 -3.88 16.37 18.12
CA ASN A 544 -5.13 15.62 18.10
C ASN A 544 -5.03 14.49 17.09
N GLU A 545 -5.36 13.28 17.50
CA GLU A 545 -5.29 12.10 16.63
C GLU A 545 -6.39 12.12 15.55
N TRP A 546 -6.01 11.77 14.33
CA TRP A 546 -6.94 11.53 13.25
C TRP A 546 -7.57 10.14 13.36
N GLY A 547 -6.75 9.13 13.70
CA GLY A 547 -7.17 7.76 14.03
C GLY A 547 -6.61 7.36 15.40
N GLY A 548 -7.17 6.37 16.06
CA GLY A 548 -6.73 6.03 17.42
C GLY A 548 -5.48 5.13 17.44
N THR A 549 -4.35 5.61 17.96
CA THR A 549 -3.26 4.78 18.44
C THR A 549 -3.02 5.09 19.91
N PRO A 550 -3.25 4.14 20.82
CA PRO A 550 -3.21 4.44 22.26
C PRO A 550 -1.81 4.74 22.80
N ASP A 551 -0.77 4.10 22.28
CA ASP A 551 0.62 4.25 22.71
C ASP A 551 1.52 4.55 21.50
N PRO A 552 2.51 5.44 21.61
CA PRO A 552 3.56 5.54 20.61
C PRO A 552 4.25 4.18 20.41
N THR A 553 4.33 3.76 19.16
CA THR A 553 4.89 2.46 18.79
C THR A 553 5.73 2.61 17.54
N THR A 554 6.92 2.01 17.53
CA THR A 554 7.65 1.74 16.30
C THR A 554 7.87 0.25 16.14
N ASN A 555 7.74 -0.26 14.93
CA ASN A 555 7.94 -1.67 14.64
C ASN A 555 8.98 -1.87 13.54
N PHE A 556 9.70 -2.99 13.56
CA PHE A 556 10.81 -3.25 12.65
C PHE A 556 11.07 -4.75 12.46
N GLY A 557 11.82 -5.08 11.42
CA GLY A 557 12.25 -6.44 11.16
C GLY A 557 11.39 -7.20 10.15
N ASP A 558 11.48 -8.52 10.16
CA ASP A 558 10.82 -9.43 9.23
C ASP A 558 9.61 -10.12 9.89
N ASP A 559 8.48 -10.13 9.23
CA ASP A 559 7.24 -10.75 9.72
C ASP A 559 7.30 -12.28 9.79
N ARG A 560 8.36 -12.89 9.20
CA ARG A 560 8.63 -14.34 9.23
C ARG A 560 9.49 -14.80 10.40
N TRP A 561 9.96 -13.90 11.28
CA TRP A 561 10.66 -14.27 12.50
C TRP A 561 9.75 -15.06 13.44
N TYR A 562 10.20 -16.23 13.87
CA TYR A 562 9.39 -17.17 14.66
C TYR A 562 9.95 -17.43 16.05
N ASN A 563 11.11 -18.13 16.14
CA ASN A 563 11.80 -18.43 17.39
C ASN A 563 12.95 -17.44 17.59
N TYR A 564 12.64 -16.34 18.25
CA TYR A 564 13.62 -15.26 18.46
C TYR A 564 13.39 -14.52 19.78
N SER A 565 14.38 -13.74 20.17
CA SER A 565 14.33 -12.82 21.29
C SER A 565 14.58 -11.39 20.82
N VAL A 566 13.93 -10.44 21.46
CA VAL A 566 14.21 -9.01 21.34
C VAL A 566 14.77 -8.53 22.68
N SER A 567 15.87 -7.78 22.67
CA SER A 567 16.37 -7.06 23.82
C SER A 567 16.71 -5.62 23.46
N ALA A 568 16.53 -4.73 24.41
CA ALA A 568 16.93 -3.34 24.34
C ALA A 568 17.30 -2.82 25.72
N ASP A 569 18.22 -1.85 25.78
CA ASP A 569 18.40 -1.05 26.96
C ASP A 569 17.35 0.07 26.94
N ILE A 570 16.62 0.23 28.04
CA ILE A 570 15.47 1.14 28.16
C ILE A 570 15.76 2.15 29.29
N LEU A 571 15.43 3.42 29.06
CA LEU A 571 15.48 4.48 30.04
C LEU A 571 14.13 5.16 30.19
N THR A 572 13.57 5.19 31.41
CA THR A 572 12.25 5.73 31.77
C THR A 572 12.37 6.78 32.88
N ASP A 573 13.19 7.81 32.67
CA ASP A 573 13.55 8.78 33.71
C ASP A 573 12.52 9.94 33.93
N GLY A 574 11.36 9.86 33.28
CA GLY A 574 10.29 10.86 33.41
C GLY A 574 9.18 10.44 34.35
N GLU A 575 8.45 11.39 34.95
CA GLU A 575 7.24 11.13 35.71
C GLU A 575 6.14 10.52 34.82
N ASP A 576 5.43 9.52 35.30
CA ASP A 576 4.44 8.73 34.53
C ASP A 576 5.01 8.10 33.25
N SER A 577 6.30 7.88 33.15
CA SER A 577 6.93 7.31 31.98
C SER A 577 6.87 5.79 31.98
N TYR A 578 6.81 5.24 30.78
CA TYR A 578 6.97 3.81 30.52
C TYR A 578 7.56 3.57 29.14
N ALA A 579 8.30 2.51 29.04
CA ALA A 579 8.79 1.99 27.77
C ALA A 579 8.64 0.47 27.73
N GLY A 580 8.62 -0.10 26.54
CA GLY A 580 8.41 -1.52 26.39
C GLY A 580 8.98 -2.08 25.11
N ILE A 581 9.10 -3.39 25.07
CA ILE A 581 9.52 -4.15 23.89
C ILE A 581 8.52 -5.25 23.61
N GLY A 582 8.44 -5.66 22.35
CA GLY A 582 7.56 -6.73 21.92
C GLY A 582 8.14 -7.58 20.80
N LEU A 583 7.57 -8.76 20.64
CA LEU A 583 7.88 -9.69 19.57
C LEU A 583 6.61 -10.26 18.95
N ARG A 584 6.75 -10.83 17.73
CA ARG A 584 5.63 -11.37 16.95
C ARG A 584 4.54 -10.34 16.72
N TYR A 585 4.96 -9.07 16.53
CA TYR A 585 4.07 -7.99 16.15
C TYR A 585 3.54 -8.26 14.75
N ILE A 586 2.22 -8.19 14.63
CA ILE A 586 1.52 -8.34 13.35
C ILE A 586 0.53 -7.20 13.17
N LEU A 587 0.22 -6.86 11.95
CA LEU A 587 -0.88 -5.97 11.67
C LEU A 587 -2.21 -6.64 12.04
N ALA A 588 -2.85 -6.18 13.08
CA ALA A 588 -4.17 -6.68 13.47
C ALA A 588 -5.17 -5.56 13.71
N ASP A 589 -4.76 -4.59 14.49
CA ASP A 589 -5.50 -3.38 14.83
C ASP A 589 -4.48 -2.31 15.16
N SER A 590 -4.82 -1.05 15.04
CA SER A 590 -3.98 0.02 15.58
C SER A 590 -3.61 -0.26 17.03
N GLY A 591 -2.32 -0.25 17.35
CA GLY A 591 -1.79 -0.48 18.69
C GLY A 591 -1.13 -1.85 18.90
N ARG A 592 -1.22 -2.40 20.10
CA ARG A 592 -0.47 -3.59 20.50
C ARG A 592 -0.96 -4.87 19.82
N SER A 593 -0.03 -5.64 19.27
CA SER A 593 -0.21 -7.02 18.84
C SER A 593 1.00 -7.88 19.28
N GLY A 594 0.98 -9.18 19.02
CA GLY A 594 2.05 -10.07 19.50
C GLY A 594 2.12 -10.16 21.01
N TYR A 595 3.31 -10.31 21.53
CA TYR A 595 3.59 -10.33 22.97
C TYR A 595 4.52 -9.18 23.34
N SER A 596 4.17 -8.42 24.39
CA SER A 596 5.00 -7.27 24.80
C SER A 596 5.05 -7.11 26.31
N VAL A 597 6.15 -6.55 26.79
CA VAL A 597 6.31 -6.11 28.17
C VAL A 597 6.52 -4.61 28.19
N THR A 598 5.83 -3.93 29.09
CA THR A 598 6.00 -2.51 29.39
C THR A 598 6.55 -2.35 30.79
N LEU A 599 7.60 -1.57 30.96
CA LEU A 599 8.26 -1.23 32.21
C LEU A 599 8.02 0.23 32.54
N TYR A 600 7.53 0.53 33.74
CA TYR A 600 7.19 1.86 34.24
C TYR A 600 8.31 2.40 35.14
N GLU A 601 8.37 3.72 35.28
CA GLU A 601 9.38 4.42 36.09
C GLU A 601 9.44 3.99 37.57
N ASN A 602 8.35 3.47 38.09
CA ASN A 602 8.24 2.99 39.47
C ASN A 602 8.56 1.49 39.64
N GLY A 603 9.09 0.86 38.60
CA GLY A 603 9.44 -0.56 38.56
C GLY A 603 8.25 -1.49 38.34
N ASN A 604 7.03 -0.97 38.19
CA ASN A 604 5.92 -1.78 37.75
C ASN A 604 6.14 -2.28 36.33
N TRP A 605 5.68 -3.47 36.01
CA TRP A 605 5.70 -4.00 34.67
C TRP A 605 4.36 -4.67 34.35
N ILE A 606 4.00 -4.62 33.06
CA ILE A 606 2.80 -5.28 32.54
C ILE A 606 3.20 -6.09 31.31
N PHE A 607 2.80 -7.35 31.30
CA PHE A 607 2.91 -8.23 30.13
C PHE A 607 1.59 -8.31 29.39
N PHE A 608 1.65 -8.14 28.08
CA PHE A 608 0.50 -8.15 27.18
C PHE A 608 0.59 -9.30 26.18
N GLY A 609 -0.56 -9.91 25.88
CA GLY A 609 -0.81 -10.74 24.70
C GLY A 609 -1.82 -9.98 23.81
N GLY A 610 -1.37 -9.38 22.72
CA GLY A 610 -2.11 -8.36 21.99
C GLY A 610 -2.44 -7.18 22.90
N LYS A 611 -3.68 -6.71 22.88
CA LYS A 611 -4.17 -5.63 23.75
C LYS A 611 -4.54 -6.09 25.17
N LYS A 612 -4.55 -7.40 25.42
CA LYS A 612 -4.95 -7.97 26.71
C LYS A 612 -3.79 -8.01 27.68
N LYS A 613 -3.94 -7.36 28.84
CA LYS A 613 -3.07 -7.58 29.99
C LYS A 613 -3.16 -9.04 30.44
N VAL A 614 -2.02 -9.72 30.48
CA VAL A 614 -1.90 -11.15 30.91
C VAL A 614 -1.39 -11.25 32.33
N LEU A 615 -0.29 -10.58 32.62
CA LEU A 615 0.39 -10.57 33.93
C LEU A 615 0.90 -9.19 34.24
N ASP A 616 1.12 -8.91 35.50
CA ASP A 616 1.81 -7.73 36.01
C ASP A 616 2.61 -8.03 37.29
N GLY A 617 3.47 -7.11 37.64
CA GLY A 617 4.27 -7.19 38.85
C GLY A 617 5.11 -5.94 39.07
N ASN A 618 6.04 -6.03 40.00
CA ASN A 618 6.94 -4.94 40.38
C ASN A 618 8.36 -5.44 40.58
N ILE A 619 9.33 -4.63 40.20
CA ILE A 619 10.75 -4.82 40.48
C ILE A 619 11.08 -3.93 41.67
N ALA A 620 11.44 -4.56 42.80
CA ALA A 620 11.82 -3.84 44.01
C ALA A 620 13.12 -3.04 43.79
N ASP A 621 13.20 -1.83 44.37
CA ASP A 621 14.36 -0.95 44.33
C ASP A 621 14.75 -0.55 42.88
N PHE A 622 13.78 -0.46 41.99
CA PHE A 622 13.98 -0.01 40.61
C PHE A 622 14.40 1.46 40.54
N ASP A 623 15.45 1.76 39.79
CA ASP A 623 16.00 3.11 39.60
C ASP A 623 15.81 3.58 38.17
N SER A 624 14.70 4.22 37.85
CA SER A 624 14.34 4.69 36.50
C SER A 624 15.32 5.67 35.87
N SER A 625 16.24 6.24 36.66
CA SER A 625 17.31 7.14 36.15
C SER A 625 18.45 6.37 35.47
N LYS A 626 18.42 5.05 35.52
CA LYS A 626 19.41 4.16 34.89
C LYS A 626 18.84 3.40 33.72
N TRP A 627 19.75 3.03 32.85
CA TRP A 627 19.45 2.09 31.79
C TRP A 627 19.17 0.68 32.33
N HIS A 628 18.11 0.07 31.87
CA HIS A 628 17.73 -1.31 32.22
C HIS A 628 17.61 -2.16 30.96
N ASN A 629 18.34 -3.27 30.93
CA ASN A 629 18.23 -4.22 29.83
C ASN A 629 16.96 -5.05 29.97
N VAL A 630 16.04 -4.91 29.04
CA VAL A 630 14.81 -5.70 28.98
C VAL A 630 14.93 -6.67 27.81
N LYS A 631 14.64 -7.96 28.06
CA LYS A 631 14.65 -9.01 27.03
C LYS A 631 13.35 -9.80 27.08
N ILE A 632 12.69 -9.94 25.94
CA ILE A 632 11.56 -10.85 25.72
C ILE A 632 11.99 -11.91 24.71
N SER A 633 11.68 -13.18 24.98
CA SER A 633 12.12 -14.31 24.15
C SER A 633 10.95 -15.25 23.89
N ALA A 634 10.84 -15.75 22.67
CA ALA A 634 9.90 -16.80 22.29
C ALA A 634 10.63 -18.03 21.78
N LEU A 635 10.24 -19.20 22.29
CA LEU A 635 10.62 -20.49 21.76
C LEU A 635 9.34 -21.34 21.65
N ASN A 636 8.88 -21.55 20.44
CA ASN A 636 7.55 -22.09 20.16
C ASN A 636 6.47 -21.28 20.93
N ASN A 637 5.75 -21.90 21.85
CA ASN A 637 4.72 -21.23 22.67
C ASN A 637 5.24 -20.74 24.02
N ASP A 638 6.51 -20.94 24.33
CA ASP A 638 7.10 -20.52 25.61
C ASP A 638 7.68 -19.10 25.48
N ILE A 639 7.10 -18.17 26.23
CA ILE A 639 7.55 -16.77 26.31
C ILE A 639 8.27 -16.53 27.63
N THR A 640 9.45 -15.97 27.58
CA THR A 640 10.20 -15.59 28.78
C THR A 640 10.61 -14.12 28.72
N ILE A 641 10.56 -13.46 29.91
CA ILE A 641 10.96 -12.06 30.03
C ILE A 641 11.95 -11.92 31.16
N SER A 642 12.99 -11.14 30.93
CA SER A 642 13.98 -10.77 31.93
C SER A 642 14.25 -9.28 31.91
N VAL A 643 14.59 -8.74 33.07
CA VAL A 643 15.10 -7.37 33.28
C VAL A 643 16.44 -7.50 34.00
N ASP A 644 17.47 -6.85 33.46
CA ASP A 644 18.85 -6.90 33.93
C ASP A 644 19.36 -8.34 34.16
N GLY A 645 19.04 -9.22 33.22
CA GLY A 645 19.38 -10.64 33.26
C GLY A 645 18.55 -11.49 34.25
N LYS A 646 17.70 -10.86 35.08
CA LYS A 646 16.84 -11.58 36.00
C LYS A 646 15.50 -11.92 35.37
N LYS A 647 15.19 -13.20 35.25
CA LYS A 647 13.89 -13.67 34.76
C LYS A 647 12.76 -13.20 35.66
N ILE A 648 11.76 -12.49 35.10
CA ILE A 648 10.56 -12.03 35.81
C ILE A 648 9.29 -12.77 35.38
N ILE A 649 9.24 -13.28 34.13
CA ILE A 649 8.10 -14.03 33.60
C ILE A 649 8.59 -15.31 32.92
N GLY A 650 7.80 -16.38 33.12
CA GLY A 650 7.72 -17.53 32.23
C GLY A 650 6.24 -17.77 31.96
N TYR A 651 5.85 -17.66 30.67
CA TYR A 651 4.47 -17.78 30.23
C TYR A 651 4.42 -18.78 29.10
N LYS A 652 3.46 -19.67 29.11
CA LYS A 652 3.16 -20.54 27.98
C LYS A 652 1.93 -19.99 27.27
N ALA A 653 2.09 -19.55 26.04
CA ALA A 653 0.98 -19.14 25.23
C ALA A 653 0.08 -20.34 24.94
N GLU A 654 -1.22 -20.19 25.23
CA GLU A 654 -2.22 -21.19 24.90
C GLU A 654 -2.37 -21.30 23.37
N GLU A 655 -3.03 -22.36 22.91
CA GLU A 655 -3.50 -22.43 21.52
C GLU A 655 -4.33 -21.18 21.19
N GLY A 656 -4.07 -20.56 20.03
CA GLY A 656 -4.66 -19.28 19.68
C GLY A 656 -3.75 -18.07 19.99
N GLY A 657 -2.44 -18.27 20.12
CA GLY A 657 -1.46 -17.22 20.29
C GLY A 657 -0.87 -16.69 18.97
N TYR A 658 -0.06 -15.66 19.10
CA TYR A 658 0.72 -15.12 17.98
C TYR A 658 1.92 -16.02 17.71
N SER A 659 2.16 -16.36 16.43
CA SER A 659 3.20 -17.32 16.05
C SER A 659 4.45 -16.68 15.48
N ALA A 660 4.34 -15.89 14.42
CA ALA A 660 5.45 -15.19 13.78
C ALA A 660 5.11 -13.72 13.56
N GLY A 661 6.12 -12.87 13.50
CA GLY A 661 5.93 -11.43 13.30
C GLY A 661 7.18 -10.64 13.65
N ARG A 662 7.07 -9.32 13.53
CA ARG A 662 8.13 -8.33 13.69
C ARG A 662 8.42 -8.03 15.17
N ALA A 663 9.50 -7.30 15.43
CA ALA A 663 9.77 -6.67 16.72
C ALA A 663 9.08 -5.31 16.82
N ALA A 664 8.82 -4.85 18.05
CA ALA A 664 8.25 -3.54 18.31
C ALA A 664 8.82 -2.91 19.59
N LEU A 665 8.88 -1.59 19.59
CA LEU A 665 9.19 -0.77 20.78
C LEU A 665 7.96 0.10 21.08
N TYR A 666 7.64 0.22 22.35
CA TYR A 666 6.48 0.96 22.87
C TYR A 666 6.94 2.04 23.84
N SER A 667 6.33 3.20 23.81
CA SER A 667 6.70 4.30 24.68
C SER A 667 5.47 5.06 25.20
N SER A 668 5.66 5.77 26.29
CA SER A 668 4.78 6.85 26.71
C SER A 668 5.15 8.14 25.98
N TYR A 669 4.32 9.17 26.16
CA TYR A 669 4.61 10.54 25.69
C TYR A 669 5.51 11.32 26.66
N ASN A 670 6.69 10.73 27.00
CA ASN A 670 7.61 11.24 28.03
C ASN A 670 9.10 11.17 27.64
N ASN A 671 9.44 11.17 26.37
CA ASN A 671 10.82 11.10 25.85
C ASN A 671 11.60 9.86 26.32
N CYS A 672 10.95 8.70 26.48
CA CYS A 672 11.66 7.46 26.80
C CYS A 672 12.69 7.12 25.72
N CYS A 673 13.79 6.53 26.14
CA CYS A 673 14.91 6.18 25.27
C CYS A 673 15.12 4.67 25.18
N PHE A 674 15.66 4.24 24.06
CA PHE A 674 16.06 2.87 23.75
C PHE A 674 17.46 2.88 23.17
N ASP A 675 18.24 1.86 23.50
CA ASP A 675 19.58 1.67 22.96
C ASP A 675 19.89 0.18 22.85
N ASN A 676 20.96 -0.17 22.12
CA ASN A 676 21.48 -1.53 22.00
C ASN A 676 20.40 -2.55 21.64
N VAL A 677 19.51 -2.23 20.70
CA VAL A 677 18.47 -3.15 20.23
C VAL A 677 19.12 -4.37 19.58
N LYS A 678 18.72 -5.57 20.04
CA LYS A 678 19.20 -6.84 19.47
C LYS A 678 18.05 -7.80 19.28
N VAL A 679 18.08 -8.46 18.14
CA VAL A 679 17.18 -9.58 17.82
C VAL A 679 18.01 -10.80 17.51
N GLU A 680 17.81 -11.87 18.26
CA GLU A 680 18.60 -13.09 18.17
C GLU A 680 17.71 -14.33 18.05
N ALA A 681 18.12 -15.31 17.26
CA ALA A 681 17.43 -16.57 17.20
C ALA A 681 17.49 -17.30 18.56
N THR A 682 16.37 -17.81 19.06
CA THR A 682 16.27 -18.68 20.25
C THR A 682 16.33 -20.16 19.89
N ASP A 683 16.15 -20.47 18.62
CA ASP A 683 16.33 -21.79 18.03
C ASP A 683 17.10 -21.62 16.71
N SER A 684 18.28 -22.18 16.61
CA SER A 684 19.12 -22.09 15.41
C SER A 684 18.57 -22.94 14.25
N VAL A 685 17.75 -23.94 14.55
CA VAL A 685 17.17 -24.85 13.56
C VAL A 685 15.91 -24.28 12.93
N GLN A 686 15.02 -23.70 13.74
CA GLN A 686 13.72 -23.14 13.31
C GLN A 686 13.55 -21.68 13.69
N PRO A 687 14.42 -20.75 13.27
CA PRO A 687 14.28 -19.34 13.62
C PRO A 687 13.18 -18.64 12.83
N TYR A 688 12.78 -19.16 11.67
CA TYR A 688 11.86 -18.53 10.73
C TYR A 688 10.72 -19.46 10.29
N VAL A 689 9.70 -18.86 9.68
CA VAL A 689 8.62 -19.57 8.97
C VAL A 689 8.53 -19.10 7.52
N ASN A 690 8.09 -19.97 6.62
CA ASN A 690 7.55 -19.59 5.34
C ASN A 690 6.03 -19.40 5.46
N LYS A 691 5.51 -18.27 5.00
CA LYS A 691 4.08 -17.95 5.07
C LYS A 691 3.42 -18.19 3.72
N PHE A 692 2.28 -18.85 3.76
CA PHE A 692 1.42 -19.15 2.60
C PHE A 692 0.00 -18.69 2.89
N ASP A 693 -0.56 -18.01 1.91
CA ASP A 693 -1.96 -17.60 1.97
C ASP A 693 -2.90 -18.81 1.79
N ASN A 694 -4.10 -18.73 2.36
CA ASN A 694 -5.08 -19.79 2.20
C ASN A 694 -5.54 -19.99 0.73
N PHE A 695 -5.23 -19.05 -0.17
CA PHE A 695 -5.46 -19.17 -1.61
C PHE A 695 -4.28 -19.76 -2.36
N ASP A 696 -3.13 -19.96 -1.74
CA ASP A 696 -1.95 -20.53 -2.40
C ASP A 696 -2.16 -22.00 -2.78
N ASN A 697 -1.45 -22.45 -3.80
CA ASN A 697 -1.61 -23.80 -4.38
C ASN A 697 -1.23 -24.94 -3.43
N ILE A 698 -0.57 -24.65 -2.30
CA ILE A 698 -0.32 -25.65 -1.27
C ILE A 698 -1.60 -26.15 -0.60
N PHE A 699 -2.68 -25.34 -0.62
CA PHE A 699 -3.99 -25.72 -0.13
C PHE A 699 -4.81 -26.41 -1.23
N THR A 700 -5.41 -27.55 -0.91
CA THR A 700 -6.39 -28.24 -1.76
C THR A 700 -7.67 -28.42 -0.96
N TYR A 701 -8.77 -27.83 -1.42
CA TYR A 701 -10.06 -27.83 -0.74
C TYR A 701 -10.98 -28.92 -1.29
N SER A 702 -11.84 -29.48 -0.43
CA SER A 702 -12.93 -30.33 -0.88
C SER A 702 -13.88 -29.58 -1.83
N GLU A 703 -14.49 -30.28 -2.76
CA GLU A 703 -15.36 -29.72 -3.81
C GLU A 703 -16.54 -28.93 -3.25
N ASN A 704 -17.00 -29.28 -2.04
CA ASN A 704 -18.14 -28.65 -1.39
C ASN A 704 -17.83 -28.25 0.06
N GLY A 705 -18.60 -27.29 0.57
CA GLY A 705 -18.56 -26.87 1.97
C GLY A 705 -17.58 -25.73 2.26
N TRP A 706 -16.95 -25.12 1.25
CA TRP A 706 -16.08 -23.96 1.39
C TRP A 706 -16.67 -22.74 0.73
N GLU A 707 -16.53 -21.61 1.39
CA GLU A 707 -16.71 -20.26 0.85
C GLU A 707 -15.35 -19.54 0.90
N HIS A 708 -14.90 -19.07 -0.26
CA HIS A 708 -13.62 -18.37 -0.40
C HIS A 708 -13.88 -16.88 -0.57
N SER A 709 -13.37 -16.06 0.35
CA SER A 709 -13.57 -14.61 0.36
C SER A 709 -12.27 -13.87 0.07
N THR A 710 -12.32 -13.05 -0.98
CA THR A 710 -11.26 -12.07 -1.29
C THR A 710 -11.59 -10.67 -0.75
N MET A 711 -12.75 -10.52 -0.09
CA MET A 711 -13.35 -9.26 0.32
C MET A 711 -13.42 -9.11 1.84
N ASP A 712 -12.77 -10.03 2.57
CA ASP A 712 -12.89 -10.08 4.01
C ASP A 712 -12.00 -9.00 4.68
N SER A 713 -11.88 -9.03 5.94
CA SER A 713 -11.23 -8.02 6.77
C SER A 713 -9.79 -7.76 6.32
N PHE A 714 -9.36 -6.48 6.33
CA PHE A 714 -7.94 -6.10 6.23
C PHE A 714 -7.07 -6.71 7.35
N LYS A 715 -7.70 -7.30 8.35
CA LYS A 715 -7.03 -8.00 9.45
C LYS A 715 -6.59 -9.42 9.09
N ASN A 716 -7.05 -9.96 7.97
CA ASN A 716 -6.62 -11.28 7.48
C ASN A 716 -5.30 -11.15 6.71
N TYR A 717 -4.51 -12.22 6.71
CA TYR A 717 -3.29 -12.26 5.91
C TYR A 717 -3.64 -12.11 4.44
N LYS A 718 -2.98 -11.19 3.76
CA LYS A 718 -3.31 -10.80 2.37
C LYS A 718 -4.80 -10.57 2.09
N ARG A 719 -5.62 -10.32 3.12
CA ARG A 719 -7.06 -10.02 3.07
C ARG A 719 -7.94 -11.12 2.52
N THR A 720 -7.49 -12.36 2.55
CA THR A 720 -8.25 -13.53 2.16
C THR A 720 -8.66 -14.34 3.37
N ILE A 721 -9.67 -15.17 3.20
CA ILE A 721 -10.07 -16.19 4.17
C ILE A 721 -10.92 -17.25 3.50
N SER A 722 -10.81 -18.49 3.95
CA SER A 722 -11.67 -19.59 3.52
C SER A 722 -12.48 -20.11 4.68
N HIS A 723 -13.81 -20.16 4.53
CA HIS A 723 -14.74 -20.62 5.55
C HIS A 723 -15.28 -22.00 5.20
N GLY A 724 -15.02 -23.00 6.03
CA GLY A 724 -15.47 -24.37 5.85
C GLY A 724 -16.58 -24.73 6.84
N THR A 725 -17.60 -25.46 6.37
CA THR A 725 -18.70 -25.96 7.18
C THR A 725 -18.52 -27.44 7.50
N GLU A 726 -19.37 -28.02 8.34
CA GLU A 726 -19.36 -29.44 8.70
C GLU A 726 -19.27 -30.35 7.46
N GLY A 727 -18.34 -31.29 7.48
CA GLY A 727 -18.03 -32.22 6.39
C GLY A 727 -17.01 -31.69 5.36
N ALA A 728 -16.70 -30.41 5.35
CA ALA A 728 -15.66 -29.85 4.50
C ALA A 728 -14.26 -30.24 4.99
N TYR A 729 -13.33 -30.40 4.08
CA TYR A 729 -11.92 -30.62 4.42
C TYR A 729 -10.99 -29.89 3.46
N PHE A 730 -9.78 -29.65 3.92
CA PHE A 730 -8.68 -29.25 3.03
C PHE A 730 -7.42 -30.07 3.35
N THR A 731 -6.52 -30.14 2.38
CA THR A 731 -5.14 -30.59 2.58
C THR A 731 -4.18 -29.45 2.33
N VAL A 732 -3.04 -29.49 3.03
CA VAL A 732 -1.89 -28.61 2.78
C VAL A 732 -0.69 -29.50 2.50
N ASP A 733 -0.15 -29.40 1.28
CA ASP A 733 1.09 -30.07 0.92
C ASP A 733 2.25 -29.09 1.15
N PHE A 734 3.21 -29.46 2.01
CA PHE A 734 4.30 -28.59 2.38
C PHE A 734 5.62 -29.36 2.52
N GLU A 735 6.72 -28.64 2.43
CA GLU A 735 8.06 -29.17 2.69
C GLU A 735 8.65 -28.45 3.88
N GLY A 736 8.91 -29.21 4.96
CA GLY A 736 9.33 -28.63 6.23
C GLY A 736 9.39 -29.63 7.38
N THR A 737 9.50 -29.11 8.61
CA THR A 737 9.56 -29.88 9.86
C THR A 737 8.29 -29.71 10.70
N GLY A 738 7.33 -28.94 10.20
CA GLY A 738 6.06 -28.64 10.85
C GLY A 738 5.26 -27.54 10.16
N ILE A 739 4.08 -27.28 10.69
CA ILE A 739 3.15 -26.30 10.14
C ILE A 739 2.28 -25.67 11.22
N ILE A 740 2.04 -24.38 11.11
CA ILE A 740 1.10 -23.63 11.92
C ILE A 740 -0.04 -23.16 11.01
N LEU A 741 -1.29 -23.35 11.42
CA LEU A 741 -2.45 -22.74 10.75
C LEU A 741 -2.95 -21.56 11.54
N THR A 742 -3.22 -20.46 10.83
CA THR A 742 -3.81 -19.24 11.39
C THR A 742 -5.20 -18.99 10.80
N GLY A 743 -6.03 -18.25 11.54
CA GLY A 743 -7.36 -17.93 11.11
C GLY A 743 -8.14 -17.09 12.12
N VAL A 744 -9.45 -17.10 11.98
CA VAL A 744 -10.38 -16.49 12.94
C VAL A 744 -11.49 -17.47 13.25
N GLN A 745 -11.76 -17.73 14.55
CA GLN A 745 -12.85 -18.60 14.95
C GLN A 745 -13.84 -17.83 15.83
N LYS A 746 -15.11 -17.87 15.46
CA LYS A 746 -16.18 -17.14 16.18
C LYS A 746 -16.83 -17.94 17.30
N GLY A 747 -16.61 -19.25 17.31
CA GLY A 747 -17.13 -20.19 18.32
C GLY A 747 -16.31 -21.48 18.29
N ASP A 748 -16.70 -22.43 19.13
CA ASP A 748 -16.04 -23.72 19.19
C ASP A 748 -16.29 -24.51 17.89
N THR A 749 -15.19 -25.04 17.35
CA THR A 749 -15.17 -25.86 16.13
C THR A 749 -14.43 -27.16 16.45
N VAL A 750 -14.98 -28.28 16.03
CA VAL A 750 -14.30 -29.59 16.17
C VAL A 750 -13.78 -30.00 14.80
N VAL A 751 -12.49 -30.33 14.73
CA VAL A 751 -11.86 -30.80 13.50
C VAL A 751 -11.12 -32.11 13.71
N SER A 752 -11.03 -32.95 12.68
CA SER A 752 -10.09 -34.04 12.65
C SER A 752 -8.82 -33.69 11.91
N ILE A 753 -7.69 -34.17 12.39
CA ILE A 753 -6.35 -33.83 11.89
C ILE A 753 -5.62 -35.12 11.53
N GLU A 754 -5.11 -35.16 10.30
CA GLU A 754 -4.25 -36.23 9.80
C GLU A 754 -2.95 -35.64 9.26
N VAL A 755 -1.82 -36.30 9.49
CA VAL A 755 -0.53 -35.97 8.90
C VAL A 755 0.01 -37.22 8.20
N ASP A 756 0.34 -37.13 6.92
CA ASP A 756 0.83 -38.23 6.08
C ASP A 756 -0.08 -39.47 6.14
N GLY A 757 -1.40 -39.22 6.09
CA GLY A 757 -2.43 -40.27 6.17
C GLY A 757 -2.60 -40.92 7.52
N LYS A 758 -1.91 -40.43 8.57
CA LYS A 758 -2.04 -40.90 9.94
C LYS A 758 -2.87 -39.93 10.75
N THR A 759 -3.90 -40.41 11.41
CA THR A 759 -4.70 -39.58 12.33
C THR A 759 -3.87 -39.13 13.54
N VAL A 760 -3.75 -37.83 13.70
CA VAL A 760 -3.11 -37.16 14.84
C VAL A 760 -4.15 -36.90 15.94
N ASN A 761 -5.32 -36.37 15.56
CA ASN A 761 -6.43 -36.12 16.46
C ASN A 761 -7.76 -36.23 15.67
N LYS A 762 -8.76 -36.91 16.27
CA LYS A 762 -10.08 -37.09 15.65
C LYS A 762 -11.10 -36.00 16.03
N GLU A 763 -10.91 -35.40 17.19
CA GLU A 763 -11.83 -34.41 17.78
C GLU A 763 -11.01 -33.29 18.45
N TYR A 764 -10.23 -32.58 17.63
CA TYR A 764 -9.49 -31.40 18.06
C TYR A 764 -10.42 -30.20 18.15
N VAL A 765 -10.53 -29.60 19.34
CA VAL A 765 -11.41 -28.46 19.58
C VAL A 765 -10.65 -27.15 19.37
N ILE A 766 -11.10 -26.32 18.45
CA ILE A 766 -10.60 -24.98 18.24
C ILE A 766 -11.55 -24.02 18.94
N SER A 767 -11.08 -23.35 19.98
CA SER A 767 -11.85 -22.32 20.68
C SER A 767 -11.86 -20.99 19.89
N LYS A 768 -12.62 -19.99 20.40
CA LYS A 768 -12.67 -18.67 19.81
C LYS A 768 -11.30 -18.01 19.76
N ILE A 769 -10.86 -17.63 18.57
CA ILE A 769 -9.60 -16.90 18.32
C ILE A 769 -9.84 -15.67 17.45
N SER A 770 -8.95 -14.69 17.58
CA SER A 770 -8.95 -13.47 16.76
C SER A 770 -8.16 -13.66 15.46
N ASN A 771 -8.25 -12.70 14.58
CA ASN A 771 -7.56 -12.70 13.28
C ASN A 771 -6.05 -12.95 13.43
N ARG A 772 -5.48 -13.70 12.49
CA ARG A 772 -4.05 -14.07 12.40
C ARG A 772 -3.48 -14.81 13.62
N GLN A 773 -4.30 -15.28 14.53
CA GLN A 773 -3.84 -16.13 15.60
C GLN A 773 -3.80 -17.58 15.16
N SER A 774 -2.81 -18.31 15.68
CA SER A 774 -2.64 -19.74 15.38
C SER A 774 -3.72 -20.56 16.08
N PHE A 775 -4.31 -21.51 15.39
CA PHE A 775 -5.26 -22.48 15.96
C PHE A 775 -4.76 -23.92 15.90
N LEU A 776 -3.68 -24.17 15.19
CA LEU A 776 -3.05 -25.47 15.11
C LEU A 776 -1.54 -25.32 14.98
N LEU A 777 -0.79 -26.10 15.71
CA LEU A 777 0.65 -26.30 15.56
C LEU A 777 0.96 -27.78 15.44
N ILE A 778 1.53 -28.21 14.33
CA ILE A 778 2.18 -29.50 14.15
C ILE A 778 3.68 -29.23 14.08
N ASN A 779 4.48 -29.85 14.92
CA ASN A 779 5.93 -29.67 14.96
C ASN A 779 6.64 -31.00 15.21
N GLY A 780 7.93 -31.05 14.93
CA GLY A 780 8.79 -32.24 15.20
C GLY A 780 8.70 -33.32 14.12
N LEU A 781 8.28 -32.95 12.89
CA LEU A 781 8.41 -33.80 11.73
C LEU A 781 9.88 -33.81 11.25
N GLU A 782 10.27 -34.84 10.49
CA GLU A 782 11.56 -34.82 9.80
C GLU A 782 11.51 -33.79 8.65
N GLN A 783 12.63 -33.14 8.33
CA GLN A 783 12.67 -32.23 7.18
C GLN A 783 12.33 -33.02 5.90
N GLY A 784 11.24 -32.64 5.24
CA GLY A 784 10.76 -33.33 4.07
C GLY A 784 9.36 -32.90 3.63
N LYS A 785 8.82 -33.61 2.64
CA LYS A 785 7.47 -33.37 2.12
C LYS A 785 6.44 -34.06 3.00
N HIS A 786 5.43 -33.30 3.38
CA HIS A 786 4.33 -33.73 4.24
C HIS A 786 3.00 -33.25 3.69
N THR A 787 1.94 -33.98 4.05
CA THR A 787 0.55 -33.58 3.79
C THR A 787 -0.21 -33.49 5.10
N LEU A 788 -0.65 -32.27 5.46
CA LEU A 788 -1.63 -32.06 6.53
C LEU A 788 -3.04 -32.15 5.93
N LYS A 789 -3.94 -32.91 6.54
CA LYS A 789 -5.37 -32.88 6.26
C LYS A 789 -6.14 -32.45 7.49
N LEU A 790 -7.03 -31.45 7.32
CA LEU A 790 -7.95 -30.98 8.32
C LEU A 790 -9.37 -31.11 7.80
N ALA A 791 -10.25 -31.79 8.55
CA ALA A 791 -11.66 -31.94 8.19
C ALA A 791 -12.55 -31.40 9.32
N VAL A 792 -13.58 -30.64 8.97
CA VAL A 792 -14.54 -30.06 9.92
C VAL A 792 -15.53 -31.13 10.36
N VAL A 793 -15.49 -31.50 11.63
CA VAL A 793 -16.39 -32.49 12.25
C VAL A 793 -17.67 -31.84 12.72
N SER A 794 -17.57 -30.62 13.30
CA SER A 794 -18.73 -29.80 13.67
C SER A 794 -18.35 -28.33 13.79
N GLY A 795 -19.33 -27.45 13.61
CA GLY A 795 -19.10 -26.00 13.62
C GLY A 795 -18.57 -25.47 12.30
N ASN A 796 -17.91 -24.31 12.32
CA ASN A 796 -17.35 -23.67 11.14
C ASN A 796 -15.86 -23.40 11.36
N CYS A 797 -15.02 -23.81 10.41
CA CYS A 797 -13.58 -23.55 10.45
C CYS A 797 -13.21 -22.43 9.47
N SER A 798 -12.48 -21.41 9.94
CA SER A 798 -11.99 -20.34 9.06
C SER A 798 -10.46 -20.37 9.04
N VAL A 799 -9.87 -20.63 7.87
CA VAL A 799 -8.43 -20.64 7.65
C VAL A 799 -8.01 -19.41 6.87
N ASP A 800 -6.96 -18.75 7.34
CA ASP A 800 -6.40 -17.51 6.82
C ASP A 800 -5.04 -17.76 6.17
N ALA A 801 -4.13 -18.48 6.84
CA ALA A 801 -2.81 -18.77 6.32
C ALA A 801 -2.20 -20.03 6.92
N ALA A 802 -1.19 -20.57 6.24
CA ALA A 802 -0.26 -21.56 6.77
C ALA A 802 1.13 -20.93 6.96
N GLN A 803 1.80 -21.31 8.04
CA GLN A 803 3.18 -20.95 8.32
C GLN A 803 3.98 -22.24 8.45
N VAL A 804 4.84 -22.51 7.48
CA VAL A 804 5.60 -23.74 7.41
C VAL A 804 6.90 -23.58 8.17
N LEU A 805 7.16 -24.48 9.12
CA LEU A 805 8.41 -24.61 9.86
C LEU A 805 9.39 -25.45 9.05
N TYR A 806 10.65 -25.04 9.01
CA TYR A 806 11.68 -25.80 8.30
C TYR A 806 13.01 -25.76 9.05
N ASP A 807 13.83 -26.77 8.81
CA ASP A 807 15.22 -26.77 9.29
C ASP A 807 16.06 -25.85 8.38
N TYR A 808 16.33 -24.66 8.85
CA TYR A 808 17.02 -23.62 8.12
C TYR A 808 18.45 -24.03 7.71
N GLU A 809 19.17 -24.74 8.59
CA GLU A 809 20.53 -25.20 8.29
C GLU A 809 20.53 -26.33 7.27
N ALA A 810 19.57 -27.25 7.35
CA ALA A 810 19.43 -28.35 6.39
C ALA A 810 19.10 -27.84 5.00
N VAL A 811 18.19 -26.89 4.88
CA VAL A 811 17.81 -26.27 3.60
C VAL A 811 18.99 -25.53 2.98
N ASN A 812 19.72 -24.72 3.75
CA ASN A 812 20.90 -24.00 3.24
C ASN A 812 22.06 -24.92 2.84
N LYS A 813 22.27 -26.02 3.59
CA LYS A 813 23.28 -27.04 3.21
C LYS A 813 22.90 -27.77 1.93
N ALA A 814 21.63 -28.07 1.70
CA ALA A 814 21.16 -28.69 0.46
C ALA A 814 21.42 -27.79 -0.76
N VAL A 815 21.08 -26.49 -0.66
CA VAL A 815 21.33 -25.52 -1.72
C VAL A 815 22.82 -25.39 -2.02
N THR A 816 23.69 -25.35 -1.01
CA THR A 816 25.14 -25.28 -1.21
C THR A 816 25.74 -26.56 -1.79
N ASN A 817 25.20 -27.73 -1.49
CA ASN A 817 25.65 -28.99 -2.04
C ASN A 817 25.22 -29.20 -3.50
N GLU A 818 24.02 -28.75 -3.88
CA GLU A 818 23.57 -28.77 -5.27
C GLU A 818 24.41 -27.83 -6.15
N THR A 819 24.79 -26.66 -5.66
CA THR A 819 25.71 -25.78 -6.39
C THR A 819 27.11 -26.33 -6.54
N SER A 820 27.64 -27.06 -5.57
CA SER A 820 28.93 -27.70 -5.65
C SER A 820 28.95 -28.96 -6.56
N SER A 821 27.84 -29.71 -6.62
CA SER A 821 27.75 -30.91 -7.50
C SER A 821 27.62 -30.56 -8.99
N VAL A 822 27.07 -29.39 -9.31
CA VAL A 822 27.02 -28.87 -10.69
C VAL A 822 28.38 -28.36 -11.14
N ALA A 823 29.20 -27.84 -10.23
CA ALA A 823 30.57 -27.40 -10.54
C ALA A 823 31.56 -28.57 -10.75
N GLU A 824 31.36 -29.71 -10.09
CA GLU A 824 32.25 -30.89 -10.24
C GLU A 824 31.92 -31.75 -11.48
N SER A 825 30.78 -31.58 -12.14
CA SER A 825 30.40 -32.41 -13.31
C SER A 825 30.91 -31.89 -14.67
N THR A 826 31.67 -30.81 -14.71
CA THR A 826 32.20 -30.21 -15.96
C THR A 826 33.68 -30.45 -16.23
N ASP A 827 34.37 -31.32 -15.47
CA ASP A 827 35.78 -31.61 -15.72
C ASP A 827 36.02 -33.09 -15.99
N SER A 828 35.79 -33.51 -17.23
CA SER A 828 36.42 -34.75 -17.78
C SER A 828 36.56 -34.69 -19.30
N SER A 829 37.82 -34.54 -19.70
CA SER A 829 38.47 -35.02 -20.94
C SER A 829 38.04 -34.46 -22.30
N ASP A 830 38.91 -33.72 -22.96
CA ASP A 830 39.73 -34.29 -24.02
C ASP A 830 40.90 -33.39 -24.37
N SER A 831 41.99 -34.09 -24.75
CA SER A 831 43.34 -33.60 -24.91
C SER A 831 43.68 -33.18 -26.33
N VAL A 832 44.41 -32.02 -26.48
CA VAL A 832 45.54 -31.71 -27.40
C VAL A 832 45.30 -31.63 -28.94
N PRO A 833 46.01 -30.77 -29.73
CA PRO A 833 47.24 -30.03 -29.47
C PRO A 833 47.26 -28.53 -29.86
N GLU A 834 48.37 -27.92 -29.42
CA GLU A 834 48.90 -26.60 -29.76
C GLU A 834 48.97 -26.26 -31.25
N ASP A 835 48.67 -25.01 -31.58
CA ASP A 835 49.57 -24.23 -32.43
C ASP A 835 49.47 -22.73 -32.16
N ASN A 836 50.61 -22.06 -32.26
CA ASN A 836 50.86 -20.66 -32.03
C ASN A 836 50.28 -19.76 -33.11
N ASP A 837 49.72 -18.62 -32.78
CA ASP A 837 50.35 -17.33 -33.14
C ASP A 837 49.57 -16.09 -32.58
N LYS A 838 50.35 -15.03 -32.43
CA LYS A 838 50.22 -13.75 -31.81
C LYS A 838 49.03 -12.85 -32.24
N SER A 839 48.60 -12.10 -31.24
CA SER A 839 48.50 -10.61 -31.21
C SER A 839 47.15 -9.97 -31.15
N ALA A 840 47.11 -9.01 -30.23
CA ALA A 840 46.34 -7.77 -30.18
C ALA A 840 45.04 -7.70 -29.36
N LYS A 841 45.18 -6.92 -28.34
CA LYS A 841 44.22 -6.18 -27.46
C LYS A 841 42.87 -5.84 -28.04
N SER A 842 41.82 -6.04 -27.25
CA SER A 842 40.88 -4.97 -26.89
C SER A 842 39.93 -5.44 -25.78
N ASN A 843 39.48 -4.49 -24.95
CA ASN A 843 38.60 -4.62 -23.82
C ASN A 843 37.17 -5.05 -24.18
N GLY A 844 36.54 -5.79 -23.30
CA GLY A 844 35.10 -6.02 -23.33
C GLY A 844 34.67 -6.97 -22.23
N GLY A 845 33.98 -6.46 -21.25
CA GLY A 845 33.43 -7.22 -20.13
C GLY A 845 32.43 -8.29 -20.59
N GLY A 846 32.43 -9.39 -19.90
CA GLY A 846 31.50 -10.50 -20.11
C GLY A 846 30.84 -10.89 -18.81
N SER A 847 29.57 -10.68 -18.76
CA SER A 847 28.64 -11.13 -17.72
C SER A 847 28.56 -12.66 -17.75
N GLY A 848 28.86 -13.29 -16.63
CA GLY A 848 28.59 -14.71 -16.41
C GLY A 848 27.17 -14.92 -15.94
N LYS A 849 26.40 -15.63 -16.72
CA LYS A 849 25.07 -16.12 -16.34
C LYS A 849 25.24 -17.38 -15.48
N GLY A 850 24.77 -17.32 -14.24
CA GLY A 850 24.50 -18.49 -13.43
C GLY A 850 22.98 -18.57 -13.16
N SER A 851 22.33 -19.47 -13.86
CA SER A 851 20.90 -19.75 -13.64
C SER A 851 20.75 -20.86 -12.60
N PHE A 852 20.03 -20.59 -11.55
CA PHE A 852 19.59 -21.59 -10.58
C PHE A 852 18.13 -22.01 -10.90
N PRO A 853 17.82 -23.31 -10.87
CA PRO A 853 16.45 -23.73 -10.96
C PRO A 853 15.82 -23.72 -9.58
N PHE A 854 15.04 -22.67 -9.26
CA PHE A 854 14.08 -22.74 -8.17
C PHE A 854 12.72 -23.21 -8.71
N VAL A 855 12.12 -24.13 -7.98
CA VAL A 855 10.71 -24.48 -8.20
C VAL A 855 9.90 -23.26 -7.71
N PRO A 856 9.13 -22.60 -8.56
CA PRO A 856 8.34 -21.47 -8.13
C PRO A 856 7.27 -21.96 -7.16
N VAL A 857 7.41 -21.65 -5.89
CA VAL A 857 6.29 -21.67 -4.96
C VAL A 857 5.51 -20.40 -5.23
N ALA A 858 4.45 -20.55 -5.97
CA ALA A 858 3.52 -19.48 -6.27
C ALA A 858 2.85 -18.99 -5.00
N VAL A 859 3.10 -17.77 -4.62
CA VAL A 859 2.38 -17.06 -3.57
C VAL A 859 1.38 -16.12 -4.24
N GLY A 860 0.11 -16.36 -4.06
CA GLY A 860 -0.95 -15.46 -4.47
C GLY A 860 -1.75 -15.04 -3.26
N ALA A 861 -2.37 -14.12 -3.22
CA ALA A 861 -3.28 -13.07 -3.54
C ALA A 861 -4.42 -12.88 -2.56
N ALA A 862 -5.08 -11.97 -2.50
CA ALA A 862 -6.24 -11.15 -2.83
C ALA A 862 -6.87 -10.39 -1.68
N ALA A 863 -7.69 -9.61 -2.00
CA ALA A 863 -8.29 -8.36 -1.72
C ALA A 863 -9.53 -8.33 -0.79
N VAL A 864 -9.85 -7.24 -0.33
CA VAL A 864 -10.95 -6.28 -0.14
C VAL A 864 -11.68 -6.35 1.21
N THR A 865 -11.84 -5.36 1.91
CA THR A 865 -12.66 -4.18 2.14
C THR A 865 -12.22 -3.46 3.41
N ALA A 866 -11.89 -2.18 3.31
CA ALA A 866 -11.49 -1.43 4.50
C ALA A 866 -12.18 -0.07 4.66
N ALA A 867 -13.30 0.10 3.99
CA ALA A 867 -14.03 1.34 4.09
C ALA A 867 -15.25 1.32 5.00
N ILE A 868 -15.63 0.15 5.50
CA ILE A 868 -16.84 0.03 6.35
C ILE A 868 -16.60 0.52 7.79
N GLY A 869 -15.34 0.65 8.21
CA GLY A 869 -15.01 1.02 9.59
C GLY A 869 -15.29 2.47 9.96
N ALA A 870 -15.10 3.41 9.06
CA ALA A 870 -15.25 4.84 9.34
C ALA A 870 -16.73 5.30 9.33
N GLY A 871 -17.56 4.74 8.45
CA GLY A 871 -18.97 5.13 8.34
C GLY A 871 -19.85 4.72 9.53
N VAL A 872 -19.53 3.59 10.16
CA VAL A 872 -20.35 3.07 11.28
C VAL A 872 -20.10 3.85 12.59
N ALA A 873 -18.94 4.43 12.79
CA ALA A 873 -18.65 5.25 13.96
C ALA A 873 -19.44 6.56 13.97
N ILE A 874 -19.67 7.16 12.81
CA ILE A 874 -20.39 8.45 12.67
C ILE A 874 -21.90 8.28 12.85
N ALA A 875 -22.45 7.13 12.43
CA ALA A 875 -23.90 6.88 12.59
C ALA A 875 -24.33 6.59 14.05
N LYS A 876 -23.42 6.11 14.91
CA LYS A 876 -23.73 5.85 16.32
C LYS A 876 -23.67 7.08 17.24
N MET A 877 -23.02 8.15 16.82
CA MET A 877 -22.96 9.39 17.61
C MET A 877 -24.18 10.32 17.41
N LYS A 878 -25.00 10.12 16.35
CA LYS A 878 -26.21 10.91 16.11
C LYS A 878 -27.50 10.42 16.82
N LYS A 879 -27.43 9.28 17.52
CA LYS A 879 -28.60 8.71 18.23
C LYS A 879 -28.61 8.92 19.75
N LYS A 880 -27.82 9.85 20.26
CA LYS A 880 -27.76 10.14 21.72
C LYS A 880 -27.93 11.64 22.04
N LYS A 881 -28.74 12.35 21.26
CA LYS A 881 -29.29 13.65 21.63
C LYS A 881 -30.71 13.76 21.05
N ASP A 882 -31.65 13.17 21.75
CA ASP A 882 -33.03 13.61 21.94
C ASP A 882 -33.56 12.90 23.18
#